data_c4990924b07ea9bd392871b931b1e177
#
_entry.id   c4990924b07ea9bd392871b931b1e177
#
_cell.length_a   1.000
_cell.length_b   1.000
_cell.length_c   1.000
_cell.angle_alpha   90.00
_cell.angle_beta   90.00
_cell.angle_gamma   90.00
#
_symmetry.space_group_name_H-M   'P 1'
#
loop_
_entity.id
_entity.type
_entity.pdbx_description
1 polymer ?
#
loop_
_entity_poly.entity_id
_entity_poly.type
_entity_poly.pdbx_seq_one_letter_code
_entity_poly.pdbx_strand_id
1 'polypeptide(L)'
;MGYHLGESMATTRTSRASIYALLQVHPAAPLELITAVYWRLVGRAGVSSRGEGAAGNRVRQLERAYQVLSDPEKRAAYDSAMNIPAHAPIPDLEGDSSLTKPVDVAEDDAGSIDYYEILRVDPAAERSVIEAAYPVMRELYQAGIQAGDRTPRLLGLLDQAFATVRNPASRRRYDAERAQAQAAVTSAPPGAVIPSAAAEARQPARIDRDSLLFNVSMVATALSVLCLVLGMATSSLDLTDYGLARSFPISFYVGLVLLPLASSCLWFTNRKVDAIVLAQLLLLMVAIWLSPYLLESTARFRSSYKNFSAVDWLADGHGFAPDIVVYHNWPGFPVVMTGVLKITGLSPTQLMGLFPFVVQIAYLFPLTYLLRVFRPSGNGWWAGVWFFYLFNWTGQDYFAPQALAFFLFLCLLALFAHIVAHRDGYFDLPLMALTLAIYGSLVVTHVLTAGIVLAIILTLTASGQMRQRSVLIAAAVMFFAWQIYGAASFFNFSNQRIQDNILDVQDFFNLNIGSRLAGTPDHVVVGRLRMLMTLIAAGVAAVCFLMRLTERHDRRSLELMGRSAGTALQTIGTMRQRSLMYLWQPAPFAVFCFVGLAIVAPLYVYGGEMMIRALLFSLPAFSLLVASAFKWRTPVIAVVALMTLVAPLHMVARYGNELYDYVSPQEVEGFNYVASIGPANIYGAYPAGTFQNTIQLDWRYGIQPGKNKPPDADGYLRPDRNRWRHLDWPIYVALSRGDAAAARLFYNQPGFIDKVKTEISRRCNFQLIFENTDFTLYRWRPTCAPAASAAGAP
;
A
#
# COMPACT_ATOMS: atom_id res chain seq x y z
N MET A 1 -70.20 -2.52 -31.41
CA MET A 1 -70.45 -1.07 -31.34
C MET A 1 -69.18 -0.40 -31.85
N GLY A 2 -69.22 -0.03 -33.16
CA GLY A 2 -68.12 0.61 -33.85
C GLY A 2 -68.12 2.10 -33.57
N TYR A 3 -66.93 2.67 -33.63
CA TYR A 3 -66.78 4.07 -33.91
C TYR A 3 -65.76 4.25 -35.07
N HIS A 4 -66.36 4.55 -36.21
CA HIS A 4 -65.68 5.25 -37.30
C HIS A 4 -65.21 6.62 -36.85
N LEU A 5 -63.99 6.99 -37.21
CA LEU A 5 -63.66 8.35 -37.54
C LEU A 5 -62.60 8.29 -38.63
N GLY A 6 -63.12 8.42 -39.86
CA GLY A 6 -62.32 8.81 -41.00
C GLY A 6 -62.31 10.31 -41.15
N GLU A 7 -61.36 10.75 -41.92
CA GLU A 7 -61.24 12.00 -42.68
C GLU A 7 -60.54 13.18 -42.10
N SER A 8 -59.52 13.50 -42.85
CA SER A 8 -59.07 14.82 -43.27
C SER A 8 -58.20 15.61 -42.37
N MET A 9 -56.93 15.66 -42.63
CA MET A 9 -56.27 16.86 -43.12
C MET A 9 -54.80 16.65 -43.45
N ALA A 10 -54.46 16.95 -44.66
CA ALA A 10 -53.08 17.09 -45.14
C ALA A 10 -52.39 18.27 -44.42
N THR A 11 -51.03 18.16 -44.43
CA THR A 11 -50.05 19.26 -44.18
C THR A 11 -49.90 19.75 -42.73
N THR A 12 -49.07 19.03 -41.95
CA THR A 12 -47.88 19.61 -41.32
C THR A 12 -47.02 18.43 -40.77
N ARG A 13 -45.82 18.20 -41.31
CA ARG A 13 -44.83 17.28 -40.81
C ARG A 13 -44.24 17.82 -39.50
N THR A 14 -44.91 17.60 -38.38
CA THR A 14 -44.30 17.59 -37.06
C THR A 14 -43.89 16.14 -36.81
N SER A 15 -42.61 15.84 -36.75
CA SER A 15 -42.10 14.53 -36.43
C SER A 15 -42.68 14.09 -35.08
N ARG A 16 -43.64 13.16 -35.08
CA ARG A 16 -44.03 12.45 -33.85
C ARG A 16 -42.81 11.68 -33.36
N ALA A 17 -42.21 12.14 -32.25
CA ALA A 17 -41.09 11.45 -31.59
C ALA A 17 -41.52 10.00 -31.31
N SER A 18 -40.83 9.02 -31.85
CA SER A 18 -41.00 7.60 -31.59
C SER A 18 -40.92 7.32 -30.10
N ILE A 19 -41.70 6.30 -29.61
CA ILE A 19 -41.59 5.88 -28.21
C ILE A 19 -40.20 5.36 -27.86
N TYR A 20 -39.40 4.91 -28.83
CA TYR A 20 -37.99 4.60 -28.68
C TYR A 20 -37.16 5.85 -28.37
N ALA A 21 -37.37 6.94 -29.11
CA ALA A 21 -36.72 8.21 -28.83
C ALA A 21 -37.11 8.79 -27.47
N LEU A 22 -38.38 8.53 -27.01
CA LEU A 22 -38.82 8.91 -25.67
C LEU A 22 -38.07 8.20 -24.56
N LEU A 23 -37.76 6.91 -24.73
CA LEU A 23 -36.89 6.12 -23.85
C LEU A 23 -35.40 6.26 -24.17
N GLN A 24 -35.04 7.00 -25.25
CA GLN A 24 -33.68 7.22 -25.68
C GLN A 24 -32.92 5.91 -26.01
N VAL A 25 -33.63 4.89 -26.48
CA VAL A 25 -33.09 3.60 -26.90
C VAL A 25 -33.22 3.41 -28.41
N HIS A 26 -32.33 2.63 -28.98
CA HIS A 26 -32.42 2.22 -30.40
C HIS A 26 -33.59 1.25 -30.60
N PRO A 27 -34.29 1.29 -31.76
CA PRO A 27 -35.38 0.34 -32.02
C PRO A 27 -35.01 -1.15 -31.92
N ALA A 28 -33.75 -1.51 -32.11
CA ALA A 28 -33.23 -2.85 -31.89
C ALA A 28 -32.75 -3.13 -30.45
N ALA A 29 -33.08 -2.30 -29.49
CA ALA A 29 -32.67 -2.49 -28.07
C ALA A 29 -33.32 -3.75 -27.48
N PRO A 30 -32.58 -4.60 -26.77
CA PRO A 30 -33.15 -5.77 -26.07
C PRO A 30 -34.00 -5.34 -24.89
N LEU A 31 -34.87 -6.22 -24.40
CA LEU A 31 -35.81 -5.94 -23.32
C LEU A 31 -35.12 -5.54 -22.01
N GLU A 32 -34.00 -6.19 -21.72
CA GLU A 32 -33.15 -5.91 -20.55
C GLU A 32 -32.67 -4.45 -20.55
N LEU A 33 -32.25 -3.94 -21.71
CA LEU A 33 -31.82 -2.57 -21.89
C LEU A 33 -32.99 -1.59 -21.79
N ILE A 34 -34.11 -1.89 -22.43
CA ILE A 34 -35.33 -1.06 -22.32
C ILE A 34 -35.77 -0.93 -20.86
N THR A 35 -35.73 -2.02 -20.11
CA THR A 35 -36.08 -2.06 -18.69
C THR A 35 -35.10 -1.24 -17.84
N ALA A 36 -33.79 -1.41 -18.04
CA ALA A 36 -32.76 -0.69 -17.30
C ALA A 36 -32.84 0.82 -17.54
N VAL A 37 -33.05 1.22 -18.79
CA VAL A 37 -33.19 2.64 -19.17
C VAL A 37 -34.48 3.26 -18.64
N TYR A 38 -35.62 2.54 -18.73
CA TYR A 38 -36.88 2.99 -18.16
C TYR A 38 -36.74 3.34 -16.68
N TRP A 39 -36.22 2.42 -15.88
CA TRP A 39 -36.02 2.67 -14.44
C TRP A 39 -35.03 3.80 -14.18
N ARG A 40 -34.05 3.98 -15.04
CA ARG A 40 -33.08 5.10 -14.94
C ARG A 40 -33.75 6.44 -15.20
N LEU A 41 -34.60 6.53 -16.23
CA LEU A 41 -35.29 7.75 -16.61
C LEU A 41 -36.40 8.12 -15.61
N VAL A 42 -37.20 7.13 -15.15
CA VAL A 42 -38.21 7.33 -14.11
C VAL A 42 -37.59 7.76 -12.80
N GLY A 43 -36.48 7.15 -12.37
CA GLY A 43 -35.75 7.55 -11.19
C GLY A 43 -35.28 9.02 -11.27
N ARG A 44 -34.86 9.48 -12.44
CA ARG A 44 -34.49 10.89 -12.66
C ARG A 44 -35.68 11.82 -12.74
N ALA A 45 -36.76 11.43 -13.42
CA ALA A 45 -37.95 12.24 -13.52
C ALA A 45 -38.62 12.42 -12.15
N GLY A 46 -38.62 11.39 -11.30
CA GLY A 46 -39.12 11.46 -9.90
C GLY A 46 -38.23 12.32 -8.99
N VAL A 47 -36.94 12.49 -9.33
CA VAL A 47 -36.01 13.33 -8.55
C VAL A 47 -36.07 14.81 -8.95
N SER A 48 -36.50 15.10 -10.19
CA SER A 48 -36.48 16.47 -10.74
C SER A 48 -37.72 17.32 -10.49
N SER A 49 -38.70 16.83 -9.76
CA SER A 49 -40.00 17.55 -9.66
C SER A 49 -40.38 18.01 -8.26
N ARG A 50 -40.18 19.32 -8.05
CA ARG A 50 -40.99 20.12 -7.12
C ARG A 50 -42.05 20.96 -7.89
N GLY A 51 -42.93 20.30 -8.68
CA GLY A 51 -44.03 20.97 -9.36
C GLY A 51 -45.00 19.97 -9.94
N GLU A 52 -46.22 19.96 -9.50
CA GLU A 52 -47.27 18.94 -9.76
C GLU A 52 -47.73 18.81 -11.23
N GLY A 53 -47.23 19.53 -12.20
CA GLY A 53 -47.74 19.51 -13.59
C GLY A 53 -46.91 18.78 -14.61
N ALA A 54 -45.61 19.11 -14.78
CA ALA A 54 -44.79 18.66 -15.92
C ALA A 54 -44.09 17.31 -15.74
N ALA A 55 -43.65 17.01 -14.51
CA ALA A 55 -42.92 15.79 -14.24
C ALA A 55 -43.80 14.55 -14.11
N GLY A 56 -44.99 14.68 -13.54
CA GLY A 56 -46.00 13.61 -13.54
C GLY A 56 -46.42 13.24 -14.96
N ASN A 57 -46.47 14.20 -15.90
CA ASN A 57 -46.72 13.95 -17.32
C ASN A 57 -45.60 13.20 -17.98
N ARG A 58 -44.32 13.55 -17.64
CA ARG A 58 -43.14 12.86 -18.19
C ARG A 58 -43.04 11.41 -17.72
N VAL A 59 -43.31 11.14 -16.43
CA VAL A 59 -43.33 9.77 -15.88
C VAL A 59 -44.45 8.96 -16.55
N ARG A 60 -45.68 9.48 -16.69
CA ARG A 60 -46.76 8.78 -17.40
C ARG A 60 -46.42 8.49 -18.88
N GLN A 61 -45.71 9.39 -19.55
CA GLN A 61 -45.26 9.14 -20.94
C GLN A 61 -44.22 8.01 -21.01
N LEU A 62 -43.21 8.00 -20.10
CA LEU A 62 -42.21 6.94 -20.01
C LEU A 62 -42.87 5.60 -19.66
N GLU A 63 -43.80 5.59 -18.75
CA GLU A 63 -44.57 4.39 -18.36
C GLU A 63 -45.37 3.79 -19.53
N ARG A 64 -46.10 4.62 -20.28
CA ARG A 64 -46.82 4.18 -21.48
C ARG A 64 -45.87 3.64 -22.55
N ALA A 65 -44.70 4.29 -22.76
CA ALA A 65 -43.68 3.82 -23.69
C ALA A 65 -43.13 2.46 -23.26
N TYR A 66 -42.88 2.30 -21.98
CA TYR A 66 -42.39 1.03 -21.42
C TYR A 66 -43.44 -0.09 -21.52
N GLN A 67 -44.69 0.18 -21.20
CA GLN A 67 -45.81 -0.81 -21.33
C GLN A 67 -45.98 -1.35 -22.77
N VAL A 68 -45.67 -0.54 -23.78
CA VAL A 68 -45.69 -0.97 -25.18
C VAL A 68 -44.46 -1.75 -25.55
N LEU A 69 -43.27 -1.23 -25.20
CA LEU A 69 -41.98 -1.82 -25.63
C LEU A 69 -41.52 -3.00 -24.79
N SER A 70 -42.08 -3.21 -23.61
CA SER A 70 -41.80 -4.37 -22.76
C SER A 70 -42.64 -5.61 -23.12
N ASP A 71 -43.68 -5.43 -23.87
CA ASP A 71 -44.56 -6.50 -24.33
C ASP A 71 -44.25 -6.83 -25.79
N PRO A 72 -43.79 -8.03 -26.13
CA PRO A 72 -43.37 -8.40 -27.51
C PRO A 72 -44.44 -8.19 -28.55
N GLU A 73 -45.74 -8.53 -28.26
CA GLU A 73 -46.82 -8.39 -29.21
C GLU A 73 -47.16 -6.93 -29.47
N LYS A 74 -47.23 -6.10 -28.40
CA LYS A 74 -47.52 -4.68 -28.54
C LYS A 74 -46.38 -3.95 -29.24
N ARG A 75 -45.14 -4.36 -28.96
CA ARG A 75 -43.94 -3.82 -29.63
C ARG A 75 -43.97 -4.11 -31.11
N ALA A 76 -44.24 -5.38 -31.54
CA ALA A 76 -44.34 -5.76 -32.92
C ALA A 76 -45.48 -5.03 -33.67
N ALA A 77 -46.64 -4.88 -33.01
CA ALA A 77 -47.75 -4.08 -33.53
C ALA A 77 -47.38 -2.59 -33.69
N TYR A 78 -46.68 -2.02 -32.76
CA TYR A 78 -46.20 -0.64 -32.82
C TYR A 78 -45.18 -0.46 -33.96
N ASP A 79 -44.16 -1.34 -34.05
CA ASP A 79 -43.13 -1.31 -35.06
C ASP A 79 -43.74 -1.44 -36.48
N SER A 80 -44.68 -2.33 -36.64
CA SER A 80 -45.43 -2.48 -37.90
C SER A 80 -46.25 -1.21 -38.24
N ALA A 81 -46.96 -0.63 -37.28
CA ALA A 81 -47.77 0.59 -37.46
C ALA A 81 -46.94 1.83 -37.78
N MET A 82 -45.70 1.86 -37.32
CA MET A 82 -44.76 2.98 -37.48
C MET A 82 -43.79 2.75 -38.65
N ASN A 83 -43.93 1.67 -39.43
CA ASN A 83 -43.01 1.25 -40.49
C ASN A 83 -41.55 1.23 -40.02
N ILE A 84 -41.30 0.79 -38.81
CA ILE A 84 -39.95 0.60 -38.30
C ILE A 84 -39.45 -0.72 -38.87
N PRO A 85 -38.37 -0.72 -39.72
CA PRO A 85 -37.86 -1.95 -40.33
C PRO A 85 -37.37 -2.90 -39.25
N ALA A 86 -37.61 -4.19 -39.46
CA ALA A 86 -36.95 -5.22 -38.67
C ALA A 86 -35.45 -5.00 -38.81
N HIS A 87 -34.80 -4.58 -37.71
CA HIS A 87 -33.36 -4.31 -37.77
C HIS A 87 -32.60 -5.61 -37.95
N ALA A 88 -31.72 -5.64 -38.97
CA ALA A 88 -30.79 -6.71 -39.15
C ALA A 88 -30.01 -6.96 -37.85
N PRO A 89 -29.72 -8.21 -37.50
CA PRO A 89 -28.73 -8.50 -36.48
C PRO A 89 -27.46 -7.70 -36.78
N ILE A 90 -26.70 -7.34 -35.78
CA ILE A 90 -25.37 -6.70 -35.95
C ILE A 90 -24.65 -7.58 -37.00
N PRO A 91 -24.06 -6.96 -38.07
CA PRO A 91 -23.36 -7.75 -39.05
C PRO A 91 -22.41 -8.71 -38.36
N ASP A 92 -22.63 -10.02 -38.58
CA ASP A 92 -21.67 -11.02 -38.12
C ASP A 92 -20.36 -10.70 -38.83
N LEU A 93 -19.33 -10.37 -38.05
CA LEU A 93 -17.94 -10.22 -38.54
C LEU A 93 -17.35 -11.61 -38.87
N GLU A 94 -18.19 -12.54 -39.32
CA GLU A 94 -17.85 -13.89 -39.84
C GLU A 94 -17.62 -13.82 -41.33
N GLY A 95 -16.41 -13.54 -41.70
CA GLY A 95 -15.94 -13.63 -43.08
C GLY A 95 -14.42 -13.56 -43.12
N ASP A 96 -13.73 -14.43 -42.45
CA ASP A 96 -12.49 -15.08 -42.89
C ASP A 96 -11.81 -15.82 -41.73
N SER A 97 -11.88 -17.13 -41.73
CA SER A 97 -11.24 -18.03 -40.77
C SER A 97 -9.71 -18.20 -40.98
N SER A 98 -9.03 -17.28 -41.69
CA SER A 98 -7.62 -17.40 -42.05
C SER A 98 -6.66 -16.46 -41.29
N LEU A 99 -7.12 -15.69 -40.27
CA LEU A 99 -6.27 -14.73 -39.56
C LEU A 99 -6.04 -15.10 -38.09
N THR A 100 -5.31 -16.19 -37.87
CA THR A 100 -4.64 -16.49 -36.60
C THR A 100 -3.30 -15.77 -36.48
N LYS A 101 -3.24 -14.44 -36.65
CA LYS A 101 -2.08 -13.62 -36.30
C LYS A 101 -2.57 -12.31 -35.68
N PRO A 102 -1.89 -11.75 -34.63
CA PRO A 102 -2.20 -10.43 -34.16
C PRO A 102 -1.87 -9.43 -35.26
N VAL A 103 -2.89 -8.91 -35.91
CA VAL A 103 -2.75 -7.87 -36.91
C VAL A 103 -2.84 -6.52 -36.20
N ASP A 104 -1.81 -5.71 -36.32
CA ASP A 104 -1.87 -4.26 -36.13
C ASP A 104 -3.05 -3.74 -36.96
N VAL A 105 -3.97 -3.03 -36.30
CA VAL A 105 -5.17 -2.48 -36.91
C VAL A 105 -4.74 -1.40 -37.88
N ALA A 106 -4.73 -1.70 -39.17
CA ALA A 106 -4.72 -0.68 -40.20
C ALA A 106 -6.02 0.11 -40.11
N GLU A 107 -5.94 1.43 -40.15
CA GLU A 107 -7.01 2.42 -39.97
C GLU A 107 -8.15 2.39 -41.04
N ASP A 108 -8.14 1.50 -41.98
CA ASP A 108 -9.01 1.57 -43.20
C ASP A 108 -10.37 0.90 -43.06
N ASP A 109 -10.65 0.10 -42.02
CA ASP A 109 -11.95 -0.57 -41.87
C ASP A 109 -12.85 0.03 -40.75
N ALA A 110 -12.47 1.12 -40.14
CA ALA A 110 -13.23 1.79 -39.06
C ALA A 110 -14.39 2.70 -39.58
N GLY A 111 -14.63 2.73 -40.89
CA GLY A 111 -15.52 3.72 -41.54
C GLY A 111 -17.02 3.43 -41.52
N SER A 112 -17.52 2.30 -41.00
CA SER A 112 -18.94 1.98 -41.13
C SER A 112 -19.70 1.58 -39.87
N ILE A 113 -19.07 1.55 -38.67
CA ILE A 113 -19.74 1.04 -37.47
C ILE A 113 -20.20 2.22 -36.57
N ASP A 114 -21.53 2.38 -36.40
CA ASP A 114 -22.14 3.41 -35.58
C ASP A 114 -22.05 3.00 -34.08
N TYR A 115 -21.35 3.81 -33.28
CA TYR A 115 -21.19 3.57 -31.84
C TYR A 115 -22.50 3.58 -31.04
N TYR A 116 -23.52 4.32 -31.51
CA TYR A 116 -24.85 4.32 -30.93
C TYR A 116 -25.59 3.00 -31.21
N GLU A 117 -25.37 2.42 -32.36
CA GLU A 117 -25.89 1.10 -32.70
C GLU A 117 -25.29 -0.02 -31.86
N ILE A 118 -23.97 0.01 -31.62
CA ILE A 118 -23.30 -0.97 -30.73
C ILE A 118 -23.84 -0.89 -29.31
N LEU A 119 -24.06 0.32 -28.77
CA LEU A 119 -24.62 0.55 -27.45
C LEU A 119 -26.14 0.38 -27.40
N ARG A 120 -26.84 0.23 -28.55
CA ARG A 120 -28.30 0.15 -28.67
C ARG A 120 -29.01 1.34 -28.04
N VAL A 121 -28.46 2.54 -28.14
CA VAL A 121 -29.02 3.80 -27.64
C VAL A 121 -29.32 4.78 -28.79
N ASP A 122 -30.25 5.70 -28.56
CA ASP A 122 -30.52 6.80 -29.49
C ASP A 122 -29.34 7.74 -29.57
N PRO A 123 -28.97 8.27 -30.77
CA PRO A 123 -27.92 9.27 -30.91
C PRO A 123 -28.14 10.55 -30.06
N ALA A 124 -29.38 10.88 -29.72
CA ALA A 124 -29.72 11.96 -28.81
C ALA A 124 -29.75 11.54 -27.31
N ALA A 125 -29.40 10.30 -27.00
CA ALA A 125 -29.47 9.79 -25.64
C ALA A 125 -28.64 10.60 -24.65
N GLU A 126 -29.22 10.84 -23.47
CA GLU A 126 -28.52 11.47 -22.36
C GLU A 126 -27.38 10.59 -21.87
N ARG A 127 -26.32 11.22 -21.35
CA ARG A 127 -25.18 10.51 -20.77
C ARG A 127 -25.58 9.43 -19.73
N SER A 128 -26.64 9.68 -18.96
CA SER A 128 -27.15 8.74 -17.95
C SER A 128 -27.74 7.47 -18.56
N VAL A 129 -28.28 7.57 -19.76
CA VAL A 129 -28.82 6.43 -20.54
C VAL A 129 -27.65 5.63 -21.15
N ILE A 130 -26.65 6.31 -21.70
CA ILE A 130 -25.43 5.69 -22.21
C ILE A 130 -24.70 4.93 -21.09
N GLU A 131 -24.60 5.52 -19.90
CA GLU A 131 -24.01 4.87 -18.72
C GLU A 131 -24.81 3.67 -18.19
N ALA A 132 -26.13 3.64 -18.40
CA ALA A 132 -26.98 2.50 -18.05
C ALA A 132 -26.95 1.40 -19.11
N ALA A 133 -26.79 1.75 -20.38
CA ALA A 133 -26.77 0.82 -21.50
C ALA A 133 -25.51 -0.06 -21.51
N TYR A 134 -24.37 0.52 -21.20
CA TYR A 134 -23.07 -0.16 -21.31
C TYR A 134 -22.97 -1.48 -20.50
N PRO A 135 -23.30 -1.53 -19.18
CA PRO A 135 -23.19 -2.77 -18.42
C PRO A 135 -24.13 -3.86 -18.93
N VAL A 136 -25.36 -3.50 -19.35
CA VAL A 136 -26.35 -4.44 -19.87
C VAL A 136 -25.89 -5.01 -21.22
N MET A 137 -25.43 -4.17 -22.13
CA MET A 137 -24.94 -4.62 -23.43
C MET A 137 -23.66 -5.44 -23.31
N ARG A 138 -22.80 -5.11 -22.36
CA ARG A 138 -21.59 -5.86 -22.09
C ARG A 138 -21.89 -7.27 -21.60
N GLU A 139 -22.82 -7.42 -20.68
CA GLU A 139 -23.26 -8.73 -20.17
C GLU A 139 -23.88 -9.59 -21.26
N LEU A 140 -24.74 -9.00 -22.09
CA LEU A 140 -25.36 -9.69 -23.24
C LEU A 140 -24.34 -10.12 -24.30
N TYR A 141 -23.33 -9.29 -24.58
CA TYR A 141 -22.27 -9.64 -25.50
C TYR A 141 -21.33 -10.70 -24.95
N GLN A 142 -21.04 -10.67 -23.65
CA GLN A 142 -20.26 -11.71 -22.98
C GLN A 142 -20.98 -13.05 -22.99
N ALA A 143 -22.28 -13.08 -22.75
CA ALA A 143 -23.09 -14.29 -22.80
C ALA A 143 -23.11 -14.86 -24.22
N GLY A 144 -23.26 -14.03 -25.26
CA GLY A 144 -23.21 -14.45 -26.65
C GLY A 144 -21.85 -15.03 -27.08
N ILE A 145 -20.74 -14.47 -26.55
CA ILE A 145 -19.39 -15.00 -26.80
C ILE A 145 -19.22 -16.38 -26.13
N GLN A 146 -19.73 -16.55 -24.91
CA GLN A 146 -19.67 -17.83 -24.21
C GLN A 146 -20.52 -18.92 -24.87
N ALA A 147 -21.63 -18.52 -25.53
CA ALA A 147 -22.49 -19.41 -26.33
C ALA A 147 -21.91 -19.75 -27.72
N GLY A 148 -20.83 -19.10 -28.12
CA GLY A 148 -20.23 -19.27 -29.46
C GLY A 148 -20.92 -18.48 -30.57
N ASP A 149 -21.91 -17.65 -30.23
CA ASP A 149 -22.71 -16.88 -31.18
C ASP A 149 -22.09 -15.54 -31.58
N ARG A 150 -20.98 -15.11 -30.92
CA ARG A 150 -20.36 -13.77 -31.11
C ARG A 150 -18.86 -13.79 -30.96
N THR A 151 -18.17 -12.84 -31.60
CA THR A 151 -16.72 -12.73 -31.56
C THR A 151 -16.23 -11.86 -30.39
N PRO A 152 -15.05 -12.15 -29.76
CA PRO A 152 -14.45 -11.32 -28.71
C PRO A 152 -14.19 -9.87 -29.16
N ARG A 153 -14.03 -9.60 -30.47
CA ARG A 153 -13.81 -8.25 -31.04
C ARG A 153 -14.96 -7.29 -30.71
N LEU A 154 -16.19 -7.81 -30.57
CA LEU A 154 -17.37 -7.00 -30.26
C LEU A 154 -17.32 -6.35 -28.89
N LEU A 155 -16.71 -6.98 -27.89
CA LEU A 155 -16.50 -6.36 -26.58
C LEU A 155 -15.51 -5.17 -26.65
N GLY A 156 -14.46 -5.30 -27.44
CA GLY A 156 -13.52 -4.20 -27.66
C GLY A 156 -14.17 -2.99 -28.32
N LEU A 157 -15.04 -3.24 -29.31
CA LEU A 157 -15.82 -2.18 -29.98
C LEU A 157 -16.84 -1.55 -29.02
N LEU A 158 -17.51 -2.32 -28.17
CA LEU A 158 -18.43 -1.80 -27.16
C LEU A 158 -17.70 -0.90 -26.15
N ASP A 159 -16.52 -1.33 -25.68
CA ASP A 159 -15.68 -0.54 -24.76
C ASP A 159 -15.22 0.77 -25.41
N GLN A 160 -14.83 0.74 -26.69
CA GLN A 160 -14.44 1.90 -27.48
C GLN A 160 -15.64 2.86 -27.73
N ALA A 161 -16.79 2.32 -28.12
CA ALA A 161 -18.02 3.09 -28.31
C ALA A 161 -18.40 3.82 -27.03
N PHE A 162 -18.44 3.11 -25.91
CA PHE A 162 -18.75 3.70 -24.63
C PHE A 162 -17.75 4.77 -24.20
N ALA A 163 -16.45 4.55 -24.35
CA ALA A 163 -15.40 5.52 -24.01
C ALA A 163 -15.56 6.82 -24.84
N THR A 164 -15.94 6.69 -26.12
CA THR A 164 -16.12 7.82 -27.02
C THR A 164 -17.38 8.63 -26.73
N VAL A 165 -18.55 7.98 -26.64
CA VAL A 165 -19.83 8.71 -26.53
C VAL A 165 -20.18 9.11 -25.10
N ARG A 166 -19.57 8.53 -24.10
CA ARG A 166 -19.73 8.93 -22.68
C ARG A 166 -19.13 10.31 -22.40
N ASN A 167 -18.02 10.66 -23.05
CA ASN A 167 -17.33 11.92 -22.82
C ASN A 167 -17.90 13.02 -23.73
N PRO A 168 -18.40 14.15 -23.19
CA PRO A 168 -19.01 15.21 -23.99
C PRO A 168 -18.11 15.81 -25.09
N ALA A 169 -16.79 15.81 -24.87
CA ALA A 169 -15.85 16.38 -25.85
C ALA A 169 -15.59 15.40 -27.01
N SER A 170 -15.34 14.12 -26.72
CA SER A 170 -15.14 13.09 -27.76
C SER A 170 -16.46 12.76 -28.49
N ARG A 171 -17.59 12.79 -27.79
CA ARG A 171 -18.91 12.61 -28.40
C ARG A 171 -19.21 13.70 -29.43
N ARG A 172 -18.98 14.99 -29.10
CA ARG A 172 -19.18 16.09 -30.06
C ARG A 172 -18.32 15.94 -31.31
N ARG A 173 -17.10 15.47 -31.14
CA ARG A 173 -16.20 15.20 -32.26
C ARG A 173 -16.74 14.05 -33.13
N TYR A 174 -17.08 12.94 -32.50
CA TYR A 174 -17.67 11.78 -33.17
C TYR A 174 -18.99 12.14 -33.90
N ASP A 175 -19.88 12.90 -33.24
CA ASP A 175 -21.15 13.36 -33.84
C ASP A 175 -20.90 14.27 -35.08
N ALA A 176 -19.88 15.12 -35.07
CA ALA A 176 -19.49 15.93 -36.20
C ALA A 176 -18.93 15.09 -37.37
N GLU A 177 -18.05 14.13 -37.05
CA GLU A 177 -17.49 13.19 -38.04
C GLU A 177 -18.60 12.33 -38.67
N ARG A 178 -19.55 11.85 -37.87
CA ARG A 178 -20.71 11.10 -38.30
C ARG A 178 -21.64 11.92 -39.21
N ALA A 179 -21.90 13.16 -38.85
CA ALA A 179 -22.72 14.08 -39.67
C ALA A 179 -22.06 14.36 -41.03
N GLN A 180 -20.73 14.54 -41.06
CA GLN A 180 -19.98 14.74 -42.30
C GLN A 180 -20.03 13.50 -43.21
N ALA A 181 -19.85 12.30 -42.63
CA ALA A 181 -19.97 11.03 -43.38
C ALA A 181 -21.37 10.83 -43.96
N GLN A 182 -22.41 11.14 -43.19
CA GLN A 182 -23.82 11.07 -43.69
C GLN A 182 -24.11 12.09 -44.79
N ALA A 183 -23.56 13.32 -44.70
CA ALA A 183 -23.71 14.31 -45.74
C ALA A 183 -22.96 13.93 -47.01
N ALA A 184 -21.79 13.30 -46.94
CA ALA A 184 -21.02 12.82 -48.07
C ALA A 184 -21.77 11.69 -48.84
N VAL A 185 -22.42 10.78 -48.11
CA VAL A 185 -23.25 9.71 -48.71
C VAL A 185 -24.50 10.29 -49.43
N THR A 186 -25.06 11.38 -48.91
CA THR A 186 -26.29 11.99 -49.48
C THR A 186 -26.02 12.91 -50.68
N SER A 187 -24.78 13.37 -50.86
CA SER A 187 -24.39 14.34 -51.91
C SER A 187 -23.63 13.70 -53.10
N ALA A 188 -23.40 12.39 -53.13
CA ALA A 188 -22.67 11.73 -54.21
C ALA A 188 -23.63 11.40 -55.39
N PRO A 189 -23.39 11.86 -56.62
CA PRO A 189 -24.11 11.43 -57.81
C PRO A 189 -23.71 10.01 -58.18
N PRO A 190 -24.61 9.16 -58.70
CA PRO A 190 -24.30 7.81 -59.08
C PRO A 190 -23.32 7.76 -60.25
N GLY A 191 -22.07 7.42 -60.04
CA GLY A 191 -21.12 7.15 -61.08
C GLY A 191 -19.75 7.85 -61.04
N ALA A 192 -19.38 8.54 -60.02
CA ALA A 192 -18.06 9.18 -59.91
C ALA A 192 -17.00 8.26 -59.36
N VAL A 193 -16.06 7.83 -60.21
CA VAL A 193 -14.79 7.18 -59.82
C VAL A 193 -13.96 8.21 -59.08
N ILE A 194 -13.63 7.95 -57.86
CA ILE A 194 -12.78 8.83 -57.00
C ILE A 194 -11.34 8.71 -57.51
N PRO A 195 -10.67 9.81 -57.93
CA PRO A 195 -9.23 9.77 -58.18
C PRO A 195 -8.49 9.68 -56.84
N SER A 196 -7.69 8.64 -56.70
CA SER A 196 -6.71 8.47 -55.63
C SER A 196 -5.67 9.61 -55.68
N ALA A 197 -5.37 10.07 -54.51
CA ALA A 197 -4.12 10.68 -54.09
C ALA A 197 -3.58 11.92 -54.83
N ALA A 198 -3.61 13.06 -54.21
CA ALA A 198 -2.45 13.92 -53.99
C ALA A 198 -2.88 15.26 -53.38
N ALA A 199 -2.73 15.36 -52.15
CA ALA A 199 -2.31 16.55 -51.36
C ALA A 199 -2.52 16.31 -49.87
N GLU A 200 -1.77 15.39 -49.32
CA GLU A 200 -1.47 15.43 -47.88
C GLU A 200 -0.62 16.66 -47.60
N ALA A 201 -1.27 17.77 -47.31
CA ALA A 201 -0.62 18.79 -46.50
C ALA A 201 -0.27 18.12 -45.16
N ARG A 202 1.00 17.79 -44.92
CA ARG A 202 1.55 17.32 -43.65
C ARG A 202 1.10 18.28 -42.55
N GLN A 203 -0.02 17.93 -41.89
CA GLN A 203 -0.28 18.49 -40.58
C GLN A 203 0.88 18.01 -39.67
N PRO A 204 1.49 18.90 -38.90
CA PRO A 204 2.54 18.46 -37.96
C PRO A 204 1.97 17.35 -37.11
N ALA A 205 2.64 16.22 -37.11
CA ALA A 205 2.26 15.01 -36.37
C ALA A 205 1.90 15.44 -34.93
N ARG A 206 0.63 15.42 -34.59
CA ARG A 206 0.19 15.61 -33.21
C ARG A 206 0.81 14.47 -32.41
N ILE A 207 1.88 14.78 -31.69
CA ILE A 207 2.54 13.81 -30.80
C ILE A 207 1.46 13.23 -29.87
N ASP A 208 1.17 11.95 -30.04
CA ASP A 208 0.25 11.25 -29.16
C ASP A 208 0.78 11.37 -27.73
N ARG A 209 -0.03 11.96 -26.85
CA ARG A 209 0.33 12.23 -25.46
C ARG A 209 0.74 10.94 -24.72
N ASP A 210 0.03 9.84 -24.96
CA ASP A 210 0.30 8.56 -24.29
C ASP A 210 1.65 8.00 -24.77
N SER A 211 1.97 8.11 -26.05
CA SER A 211 3.28 7.75 -26.62
C SER A 211 4.40 8.65 -26.10
N LEU A 212 4.17 9.94 -25.98
CA LEU A 212 5.15 10.88 -25.41
C LEU A 212 5.48 10.51 -23.96
N LEU A 213 4.45 10.35 -23.10
CA LEU A 213 4.63 10.01 -21.68
C LEU A 213 5.33 8.65 -21.52
N PHE A 214 4.99 7.68 -22.36
CA PHE A 214 5.63 6.38 -22.37
C PHE A 214 7.12 6.49 -22.72
N ASN A 215 7.47 7.19 -23.80
CA ASN A 215 8.86 7.36 -24.24
C ASN A 215 9.68 8.14 -23.19
N VAL A 216 9.12 9.22 -22.62
CA VAL A 216 9.76 9.98 -21.54
C VAL A 216 10.03 9.07 -20.33
N SER A 217 9.07 8.22 -19.95
CA SER A 217 9.24 7.25 -18.88
C SER A 217 10.38 6.27 -19.17
N MET A 218 10.45 5.72 -20.41
CA MET A 218 11.51 4.77 -20.78
C MET A 218 12.90 5.41 -20.74
N VAL A 219 13.05 6.61 -21.29
CA VAL A 219 14.32 7.36 -21.25
C VAL A 219 14.72 7.68 -19.81
N ALA A 220 13.79 8.19 -19.00
CA ALA A 220 14.04 8.51 -17.59
C ALA A 220 14.41 7.24 -16.79
N THR A 221 13.79 6.11 -17.08
CA THR A 221 14.12 4.82 -16.45
C THR A 221 15.53 4.37 -16.85
N ALA A 222 15.88 4.44 -18.13
CA ALA A 222 17.23 4.08 -18.60
C ALA A 222 18.32 4.96 -17.96
N LEU A 223 18.07 6.27 -17.90
CA LEU A 223 18.98 7.21 -17.20
C LEU A 223 19.06 6.90 -15.71
N SER A 224 17.95 6.58 -15.06
CA SER A 224 17.95 6.19 -13.65
C SER A 224 18.77 4.93 -13.40
N VAL A 225 18.59 3.89 -14.22
CA VAL A 225 19.40 2.65 -14.13
C VAL A 225 20.88 2.98 -14.28
N LEU A 226 21.28 3.75 -15.29
CA LEU A 226 22.66 4.16 -15.50
C LEU A 226 23.21 4.91 -14.28
N CYS A 227 22.46 5.89 -13.77
CA CYS A 227 22.85 6.69 -12.61
C CYS A 227 22.99 5.83 -11.34
N LEU A 228 22.08 4.88 -11.10
CA LEU A 228 22.14 3.98 -9.94
C LEU A 228 23.32 3.01 -10.06
N VAL A 229 23.56 2.42 -11.22
CA VAL A 229 24.70 1.50 -11.45
C VAL A 229 26.03 2.24 -11.28
N LEU A 230 26.20 3.40 -11.90
CA LEU A 230 27.40 4.23 -11.72
C LEU A 230 27.55 4.68 -10.26
N GLY A 231 26.43 5.06 -9.64
CA GLY A 231 26.40 5.42 -8.22
C GLY A 231 26.89 4.28 -7.33
N MET A 232 26.35 3.07 -7.52
CA MET A 232 26.80 1.90 -6.75
C MET A 232 28.26 1.53 -7.00
N ALA A 233 28.72 1.57 -8.25
CA ALA A 233 30.09 1.24 -8.60
C ALA A 233 31.15 2.17 -7.98
N THR A 234 30.73 3.41 -7.63
CA THR A 234 31.62 4.42 -7.04
C THR A 234 31.29 4.70 -5.55
N SER A 235 30.37 3.94 -4.96
CA SER A 235 30.05 4.04 -3.54
C SER A 235 31.15 3.47 -2.66
N SER A 236 31.36 4.08 -1.50
CA SER A 236 32.27 3.61 -0.46
C SER A 236 31.64 3.83 0.90
N LEU A 237 31.91 2.97 1.89
CA LEU A 237 31.36 3.10 3.22
C LEU A 237 31.99 4.32 3.93
N ASP A 238 31.24 5.42 4.01
CA ASP A 238 31.59 6.66 4.74
C ASP A 238 30.45 7.02 5.68
N LEU A 239 30.58 6.60 6.94
CA LEU A 239 29.58 6.79 7.98
C LEU A 239 29.77 8.13 8.68
N THR A 240 28.79 9.00 8.57
CA THR A 240 28.76 10.33 9.20
C THR A 240 27.60 10.46 10.16
N ASP A 241 27.44 11.63 10.79
CA ASP A 241 26.26 11.93 11.62
C ASP A 241 24.94 12.00 10.83
N TYR A 242 25.02 11.98 9.47
CA TYR A 242 23.90 11.76 8.55
C TYR A 242 23.80 10.31 8.05
N GLY A 243 24.44 9.39 8.74
CA GLY A 243 24.46 7.97 8.41
C GLY A 243 25.13 7.68 7.08
N LEU A 244 24.45 6.92 6.20
CA LEU A 244 24.93 6.52 4.87
C LEU A 244 24.84 7.62 3.80
N ALA A 245 24.38 8.83 4.14
CA ALA A 245 24.11 9.86 3.13
C ALA A 245 25.34 10.20 2.25
N ARG A 246 26.55 10.16 2.80
CA ARG A 246 27.80 10.40 2.05
C ARG A 246 28.38 9.17 1.37
N SER A 247 27.96 7.98 1.76
CA SER A 247 28.44 6.74 1.18
C SER A 247 28.03 6.56 -0.28
N PHE A 248 26.96 7.26 -0.70
CA PHE A 248 26.48 7.23 -2.09
C PHE A 248 26.76 8.57 -2.79
N PRO A 249 27.30 8.54 -4.02
CA PRO A 249 27.57 9.74 -4.79
C PRO A 249 26.28 10.39 -5.33
N ILE A 250 26.40 11.63 -5.84
CA ILE A 250 25.28 12.42 -6.38
C ILE A 250 24.53 11.65 -7.50
N SER A 251 25.25 10.88 -8.33
CA SER A 251 24.65 10.09 -9.40
C SER A 251 23.59 9.10 -8.85
N PHE A 252 23.86 8.47 -7.72
CA PHE A 252 22.90 7.57 -7.06
C PHE A 252 21.59 8.31 -6.70
N TYR A 253 21.69 9.50 -6.12
CA TYR A 253 20.53 10.32 -5.75
C TYR A 253 19.77 10.84 -6.97
N VAL A 254 20.47 11.18 -8.06
CA VAL A 254 19.83 11.53 -9.34
C VAL A 254 19.01 10.34 -9.86
N GLY A 255 19.55 9.13 -9.80
CA GLY A 255 18.85 7.90 -10.15
C GLY A 255 17.56 7.72 -9.31
N LEU A 256 17.63 7.94 -8.00
CA LEU A 256 16.48 7.87 -7.09
C LEU A 256 15.39 8.91 -7.43
N VAL A 257 15.76 10.12 -7.84
CA VAL A 257 14.82 11.19 -8.25
C VAL A 257 14.12 10.84 -9.55
N LEU A 258 14.85 10.27 -10.51
CA LEU A 258 14.32 9.94 -11.83
C LEU A 258 13.27 8.81 -11.78
N LEU A 259 13.35 7.87 -10.84
CA LEU A 259 12.44 6.73 -10.75
C LEU A 259 10.96 7.13 -10.54
N PRO A 260 10.59 7.92 -9.50
CA PRO A 260 9.21 8.32 -9.29
C PRO A 260 8.71 9.23 -10.42
N LEU A 261 9.58 10.06 -11.03
CA LEU A 261 9.24 10.83 -12.23
C LEU A 261 8.90 9.93 -13.41
N ALA A 262 9.76 8.95 -13.72
CA ALA A 262 9.54 8.00 -14.79
C ALA A 262 8.25 7.20 -14.58
N SER A 263 8.04 6.68 -13.39
CA SER A 263 6.85 5.90 -13.07
C SER A 263 5.57 6.73 -13.15
N SER A 264 5.61 7.97 -12.66
CA SER A 264 4.44 8.86 -12.68
C SER A 264 3.95 9.19 -14.09
N CYS A 265 4.84 9.28 -15.08
CA CYS A 265 4.44 9.44 -16.48
C CYS A 265 3.49 8.34 -16.93
N LEU A 266 3.74 7.09 -16.51
CA LEU A 266 2.93 5.93 -16.86
C LEU A 266 1.56 5.91 -16.17
N TRP A 267 1.43 6.51 -14.98
CA TRP A 267 0.15 6.54 -14.26
C TRP A 267 -0.92 7.34 -15.02
N PHE A 268 -0.53 8.27 -15.89
CA PHE A 268 -1.42 9.11 -16.67
C PHE A 268 -1.71 8.56 -18.07
N THR A 269 -1.15 7.41 -18.45
CA THR A 269 -1.41 6.75 -19.73
C THR A 269 -2.59 5.78 -19.62
N ASN A 270 -3.24 5.52 -20.74
CA ASN A 270 -4.29 4.48 -20.83
C ASN A 270 -3.71 3.10 -21.19
N ARG A 271 -2.39 2.99 -21.36
CA ARG A 271 -1.70 1.74 -21.71
C ARG A 271 -1.63 0.77 -20.53
N LYS A 272 -1.49 -0.52 -20.82
CA LYS A 272 -1.17 -1.55 -19.83
C LYS A 272 0.31 -1.43 -19.44
N VAL A 273 0.60 -0.85 -18.28
CA VAL A 273 1.97 -0.51 -17.86
C VAL A 273 2.40 -1.22 -16.57
N ASP A 274 1.57 -2.10 -16.03
CA ASP A 274 1.79 -2.73 -14.73
C ASP A 274 3.19 -3.37 -14.61
N ALA A 275 3.64 -4.09 -15.64
CA ALA A 275 4.95 -4.75 -15.61
C ALA A 275 6.12 -3.75 -15.56
N ILE A 276 6.00 -2.62 -16.25
CA ILE A 276 7.05 -1.59 -16.31
C ILE A 276 7.10 -0.85 -14.97
N VAL A 277 5.94 -0.44 -14.44
CA VAL A 277 5.84 0.24 -13.14
C VAL A 277 6.34 -0.67 -12.02
N LEU A 278 6.02 -1.98 -12.09
CA LEU A 278 6.56 -2.97 -11.16
C LEU A 278 8.09 -3.07 -11.25
N ALA A 279 8.65 -3.11 -12.46
CA ALA A 279 10.11 -3.15 -12.65
C ALA A 279 10.80 -1.89 -12.09
N GLN A 280 10.23 -0.71 -12.32
CA GLN A 280 10.71 0.55 -11.74
C GLN A 280 10.64 0.54 -10.21
N LEU A 281 9.56 -0.01 -9.63
CA LEU A 281 9.42 -0.14 -8.19
C LEU A 281 10.44 -1.14 -7.59
N LEU A 282 10.67 -2.27 -8.26
CA LEU A 282 11.70 -3.23 -7.85
C LEU A 282 13.09 -2.60 -7.91
N LEU A 283 13.37 -1.77 -8.90
CA LEU A 283 14.61 -1.00 -8.97
C LEU A 283 14.75 -0.03 -7.79
N LEU A 284 13.66 0.66 -7.40
CA LEU A 284 13.64 1.47 -6.18
C LEU A 284 13.93 0.61 -4.93
N MET A 285 13.34 -0.58 -4.84
CA MET A 285 13.59 -1.48 -3.71
C MET A 285 15.05 -1.95 -3.66
N VAL A 286 15.66 -2.26 -4.79
CA VAL A 286 17.10 -2.57 -4.87
C VAL A 286 17.93 -1.40 -4.39
N ALA A 287 17.63 -0.18 -4.86
CA ALA A 287 18.37 1.02 -4.48
C ALA A 287 18.22 1.36 -2.98
N ILE A 288 17.05 1.19 -2.39
CA ILE A 288 16.82 1.58 -0.98
C ILE A 288 17.14 0.46 0.00
N TRP A 289 16.78 -0.80 -0.28
CA TRP A 289 16.88 -1.89 0.70
C TRP A 289 18.01 -2.89 0.47
N LEU A 290 18.47 -3.06 -0.78
CA LEU A 290 19.53 -4.00 -1.08
C LEU A 290 20.91 -3.31 -1.14
N SER A 291 21.01 -2.12 -1.76
CA SER A 291 22.29 -1.42 -1.94
C SER A 291 23.04 -1.13 -0.62
N PRO A 292 22.39 -0.72 0.49
CA PRO A 292 23.10 -0.54 1.75
C PRO A 292 23.69 -1.85 2.29
N TYR A 293 22.97 -2.96 2.21
CA TYR A 293 23.50 -4.26 2.62
C TYR A 293 24.70 -4.69 1.80
N LEU A 294 24.68 -4.45 0.47
CA LEU A 294 25.82 -4.76 -0.39
C LEU A 294 27.06 -3.91 -0.04
N LEU A 295 26.86 -2.70 0.47
CA LEU A 295 27.94 -1.82 0.89
C LEU A 295 28.47 -2.16 2.28
N GLU A 296 27.59 -2.51 3.22
CA GLU A 296 27.92 -2.81 4.62
C GLU A 296 28.42 -4.24 4.84
N SER A 297 28.01 -5.19 3.98
CA SER A 297 28.31 -6.64 4.04
C SER A 297 27.92 -7.36 5.34
N THR A 298 27.27 -6.67 6.28
CA THR A 298 26.78 -7.19 7.55
C THR A 298 25.28 -6.86 7.73
N ALA A 299 24.63 -7.46 8.70
CA ALA A 299 23.26 -7.11 9.02
C ALA A 299 23.23 -5.84 9.88
N ARG A 300 22.36 -4.89 9.47
CA ARG A 300 22.08 -3.70 10.29
C ARG A 300 21.35 -4.09 11.57
N PHE A 301 21.46 -3.20 12.55
CA PHE A 301 20.84 -3.29 13.87
C PHE A 301 21.31 -4.48 14.71
N ARG A 302 21.88 -4.17 15.85
CA ARG A 302 22.24 -5.17 16.86
C ARG A 302 21.06 -6.06 17.27
N SER A 303 19.83 -5.51 17.18
CA SER A 303 18.60 -6.27 17.43
C SER A 303 18.37 -7.42 16.43
N SER A 304 18.90 -7.34 15.20
CA SER A 304 18.82 -8.45 14.23
C SER A 304 19.56 -9.68 14.76
N TYR A 305 20.75 -9.49 15.31
CA TYR A 305 21.55 -10.56 15.91
C TYR A 305 20.89 -11.15 17.15
N LYS A 306 20.29 -10.29 18.01
CA LYS A 306 19.52 -10.77 19.15
C LYS A 306 18.31 -11.63 18.71
N ASN A 307 17.64 -11.24 17.65
CA ASN A 307 16.51 -12.01 17.12
C ASN A 307 17.01 -13.32 16.48
N PHE A 308 18.17 -13.27 15.83
CA PHE A 308 18.78 -14.46 15.24
C PHE A 308 19.18 -15.48 16.32
N SER A 309 19.59 -15.08 17.51
CA SER A 309 19.92 -16.02 18.58
C SER A 309 18.76 -16.96 18.95
N ALA A 310 17.51 -16.51 18.82
CA ALA A 310 16.34 -17.36 19.01
C ALA A 310 16.15 -18.38 17.86
N VAL A 311 16.56 -17.99 16.64
CA VAL A 311 16.55 -18.88 15.44
C VAL A 311 17.64 -19.92 15.56
N ASP A 312 18.86 -19.49 15.93
CA ASP A 312 20.05 -20.30 16.07
C ASP A 312 19.85 -21.40 17.13
N TRP A 313 19.28 -21.05 18.27
CA TRP A 313 18.88 -21.96 19.33
C TRP A 313 18.02 -23.12 18.83
N LEU A 314 17.01 -22.83 18.02
CA LEU A 314 16.14 -23.84 17.42
C LEU A 314 16.84 -24.60 16.29
N ALA A 315 17.74 -23.95 15.54
CA ALA A 315 18.48 -24.56 14.44
C ALA A 315 19.44 -25.65 14.94
N ASP A 316 20.02 -25.46 16.13
CA ASP A 316 20.87 -26.41 16.82
C ASP A 316 20.12 -27.59 17.46
N GLY A 317 18.79 -27.64 17.29
CA GLY A 317 17.96 -28.75 17.79
C GLY A 317 17.52 -28.61 19.26
N HIS A 318 17.70 -27.42 19.86
CA HIS A 318 17.18 -27.17 21.21
C HIS A 318 15.66 -26.95 21.17
N GLY A 319 14.98 -27.30 22.27
CA GLY A 319 13.54 -27.04 22.43
C GLY A 319 13.21 -25.58 22.75
N PHE A 320 11.92 -25.28 22.80
CA PHE A 320 11.48 -23.95 23.24
C PHE A 320 11.86 -23.69 24.71
N ALA A 321 12.45 -22.53 24.97
CA ALA A 321 12.86 -22.09 26.30
C ALA A 321 12.31 -20.66 26.58
N PRO A 322 11.00 -20.49 26.84
CA PRO A 322 10.37 -19.18 26.97
C PRO A 322 10.84 -18.41 28.22
N ASP A 323 11.31 -19.11 29.26
CA ASP A 323 11.85 -18.52 30.47
C ASP A 323 13.25 -17.89 30.26
N ILE A 324 13.95 -18.31 29.22
CA ILE A 324 15.32 -17.93 28.92
C ILE A 324 15.36 -17.01 27.69
N VAL A 325 14.71 -17.41 26.61
CA VAL A 325 14.67 -16.70 25.33
C VAL A 325 13.33 -16.02 25.19
N VAL A 326 13.29 -14.70 25.41
CA VAL A 326 12.05 -13.91 25.41
C VAL A 326 11.21 -14.12 24.15
N TYR A 327 11.85 -14.27 22.98
CA TYR A 327 11.15 -14.47 21.70
C TYR A 327 10.52 -15.87 21.55
N HIS A 328 10.84 -16.82 22.42
CA HIS A 328 10.16 -18.12 22.46
C HIS A 328 8.75 -18.05 23.09
N ASN A 329 8.39 -16.93 23.72
CA ASN A 329 7.00 -16.65 24.11
C ASN A 329 6.11 -16.34 22.89
N TRP A 330 6.72 -15.94 21.74
CA TRP A 330 6.07 -15.73 20.44
C TRP A 330 6.89 -16.44 19.35
N PRO A 331 6.85 -17.80 19.30
CA PRO A 331 7.79 -18.61 18.51
C PRO A 331 7.57 -18.55 16.99
N GLY A 332 6.53 -17.87 16.50
CA GLY A 332 6.19 -17.86 15.07
C GLY A 332 7.35 -17.40 14.18
N PHE A 333 8.04 -16.31 14.54
CA PHE A 333 9.18 -15.82 13.77
C PHE A 333 10.40 -16.77 13.86
N PRO A 334 10.89 -17.19 15.04
CA PRO A 334 12.01 -18.10 15.13
C PRO A 334 11.78 -19.41 14.38
N VAL A 335 10.59 -19.99 14.47
CA VAL A 335 10.23 -21.25 13.77
C VAL A 335 10.30 -21.09 12.27
N VAL A 336 9.68 -20.03 11.72
CA VAL A 336 9.68 -19.77 10.28
C VAL A 336 11.11 -19.54 9.78
N MET A 337 11.88 -18.71 10.49
CA MET A 337 13.25 -18.37 10.07
C MET A 337 14.21 -19.55 10.24
N THR A 338 14.04 -20.43 11.21
CA THR A 338 14.78 -21.70 11.32
C THR A 338 14.49 -22.59 10.12
N GLY A 339 13.23 -22.67 9.69
CA GLY A 339 12.85 -23.38 8.46
C GLY A 339 13.52 -22.80 7.24
N VAL A 340 13.48 -21.47 7.08
CA VAL A 340 14.16 -20.78 5.96
C VAL A 340 15.66 -21.03 5.99
N LEU A 341 16.31 -20.90 7.14
CA LEU A 341 17.76 -21.15 7.29
C LEU A 341 18.15 -22.58 6.85
N LYS A 342 17.41 -23.59 7.30
CA LYS A 342 17.67 -25.00 6.97
C LYS A 342 17.39 -25.34 5.50
N ILE A 343 16.37 -24.72 4.91
CA ILE A 343 16.02 -24.99 3.50
C ILE A 343 16.96 -24.28 2.54
N THR A 344 17.34 -23.03 2.84
CA THR A 344 18.16 -22.21 1.92
C THR A 344 19.66 -22.44 2.07
N GLY A 345 20.13 -22.85 3.25
CA GLY A 345 21.55 -22.95 3.57
C GLY A 345 22.30 -21.61 3.60
N LEU A 346 21.57 -20.49 3.67
CA LEU A 346 22.17 -19.16 3.78
C LEU A 346 22.98 -19.04 5.08
N SER A 347 24.08 -18.31 5.04
CA SER A 347 24.76 -17.94 6.27
C SER A 347 23.90 -17.02 7.14
N PRO A 348 24.11 -16.98 8.48
CA PRO A 348 23.39 -16.07 9.38
C PRO A 348 23.37 -14.62 8.90
N THR A 349 24.54 -14.12 8.47
CA THR A 349 24.71 -12.74 7.99
C THR A 349 23.93 -12.50 6.70
N GLN A 350 23.95 -13.47 5.76
CA GLN A 350 23.17 -13.38 4.53
C GLN A 350 21.65 -13.39 4.82
N LEU A 351 21.19 -14.31 5.68
CA LEU A 351 19.78 -14.39 6.03
C LEU A 351 19.28 -13.06 6.65
N MET A 352 20.01 -12.55 7.64
CA MET A 352 19.65 -11.29 8.31
C MET A 352 19.77 -10.08 7.38
N GLY A 353 20.81 -10.01 6.55
CA GLY A 353 21.09 -8.86 5.69
C GLY A 353 20.15 -8.75 4.49
N LEU A 354 19.77 -9.88 3.87
CA LEU A 354 18.84 -9.92 2.74
C LEU A 354 17.37 -9.78 3.18
N PHE A 355 17.06 -10.10 4.44
CA PHE A 355 15.69 -10.14 4.94
C PHE A 355 14.91 -8.83 4.72
N PRO A 356 15.46 -7.62 4.97
CA PRO A 356 14.74 -6.36 4.71
C PRO A 356 14.28 -6.23 3.26
N PHE A 357 15.11 -6.59 2.31
CA PHE A 357 14.79 -6.53 0.88
C PHE A 357 13.70 -7.55 0.51
N VAL A 358 13.85 -8.80 0.96
CA VAL A 358 12.90 -9.89 0.68
C VAL A 358 11.52 -9.58 1.27
N VAL A 359 11.47 -9.08 2.50
CA VAL A 359 10.19 -8.78 3.15
C VAL A 359 9.47 -7.61 2.50
N GLN A 360 10.20 -6.61 1.96
CA GLN A 360 9.59 -5.52 1.18
C GLN A 360 8.95 -6.03 -0.12
N ILE A 361 9.59 -6.98 -0.80
CA ILE A 361 8.98 -7.65 -1.96
C ILE A 361 7.71 -8.41 -1.52
N ALA A 362 7.75 -9.10 -0.38
CA ALA A 362 6.58 -9.81 0.14
C ALA A 362 5.42 -8.85 0.46
N TYR A 363 5.68 -7.67 1.02
CA TYR A 363 4.64 -6.66 1.30
C TYR A 363 3.90 -6.19 0.05
N LEU A 364 4.55 -6.21 -1.12
CA LEU A 364 3.98 -5.76 -2.37
C LEU A 364 2.70 -6.53 -2.74
N PHE A 365 2.66 -7.84 -2.49
CA PHE A 365 1.53 -8.69 -2.88
C PHE A 365 0.23 -8.30 -2.16
N PRO A 366 0.14 -8.33 -0.82
CA PRO A 366 -1.08 -7.92 -0.13
C PRO A 366 -1.38 -6.43 -0.29
N LEU A 367 -0.37 -5.56 -0.39
CA LEU A 367 -0.56 -4.12 -0.60
C LEU A 367 -1.20 -3.83 -1.95
N THR A 368 -0.70 -4.41 -3.05
CA THR A 368 -1.29 -4.20 -4.37
C THR A 368 -2.71 -4.74 -4.44
N TYR A 369 -2.98 -5.87 -3.81
CA TYR A 369 -4.34 -6.38 -3.70
C TYR A 369 -5.25 -5.42 -2.92
N LEU A 370 -4.83 -4.95 -1.74
CA LEU A 370 -5.56 -3.97 -0.93
C LEU A 370 -5.93 -2.71 -1.71
N LEU A 371 -4.98 -2.16 -2.50
CA LEU A 371 -5.20 -0.94 -3.26
C LEU A 371 -6.10 -1.16 -4.49
N ARG A 372 -6.13 -2.38 -5.06
CA ARG A 372 -6.94 -2.73 -6.23
C ARG A 372 -8.34 -3.25 -5.91
N VAL A 373 -8.56 -3.76 -4.70
CA VAL A 373 -9.82 -4.42 -4.32
C VAL A 373 -11.05 -3.51 -4.46
N PHE A 374 -10.88 -2.20 -4.24
CA PHE A 374 -11.93 -1.20 -4.41
C PHE A 374 -12.07 -0.69 -5.87
N ARG A 375 -11.46 -1.38 -6.83
CA ARG A 375 -11.54 -1.12 -8.27
C ARG A 375 -11.25 0.35 -8.65
N PRO A 376 -10.05 0.88 -8.36
CA PRO A 376 -9.66 2.19 -8.85
C PRO A 376 -9.60 2.20 -10.37
N SER A 377 -10.02 3.30 -11.01
CA SER A 377 -9.99 3.45 -12.47
C SER A 377 -8.57 3.80 -12.94
N GLY A 378 -8.13 3.18 -14.04
CA GLY A 378 -6.83 3.46 -14.68
C GLY A 378 -5.62 3.05 -13.83
N ASN A 379 -4.45 3.57 -14.19
CA ASN A 379 -3.16 3.24 -13.58
C ASN A 379 -2.84 4.03 -12.30
N GLY A 380 -3.72 4.95 -11.90
CA GLY A 380 -3.46 5.88 -10.78
C GLY A 380 -3.33 5.22 -9.40
N TRP A 381 -3.78 3.99 -9.24
CA TRP A 381 -3.60 3.24 -7.99
C TRP A 381 -2.12 2.97 -7.65
N TRP A 382 -1.24 2.96 -8.65
CA TRP A 382 0.19 2.86 -8.47
C TRP A 382 0.77 4.00 -7.62
N ALA A 383 0.15 5.19 -7.65
CA ALA A 383 0.55 6.27 -6.78
C ALA A 383 0.46 5.89 -5.29
N GLY A 384 -0.56 5.12 -4.90
CA GLY A 384 -0.66 4.59 -3.53
C GLY A 384 0.45 3.59 -3.19
N VAL A 385 0.85 2.72 -4.14
CA VAL A 385 1.97 1.78 -3.95
C VAL A 385 3.28 2.55 -3.76
N TRP A 386 3.59 3.48 -4.65
CA TRP A 386 4.78 4.32 -4.57
C TRP A 386 4.80 5.16 -3.30
N PHE A 387 3.66 5.71 -2.90
CA PHE A 387 3.53 6.44 -1.64
C PHE A 387 3.92 5.58 -0.44
N PHE A 388 3.43 4.33 -0.37
CA PHE A 388 3.81 3.40 0.69
C PHE A 388 5.32 3.23 0.80
N TYR A 389 6.00 2.91 -0.30
CA TYR A 389 7.44 2.64 -0.27
C TYR A 389 8.27 3.88 0.01
N LEU A 390 7.90 5.04 -0.55
CA LEU A 390 8.66 6.27 -0.35
C LEU A 390 8.50 6.86 1.06
N PHE A 391 7.37 6.63 1.73
CA PHE A 391 7.16 7.08 3.10
C PHE A 391 7.46 6.02 4.17
N ASN A 392 7.81 4.78 3.78
CA ASN A 392 8.22 3.72 4.70
C ASN A 392 9.72 3.84 5.10
N TRP A 393 10.09 4.98 5.65
CA TRP A 393 11.44 5.23 6.16
C TRP A 393 11.70 4.59 7.53
N THR A 394 10.70 3.98 8.15
CA THR A 394 10.66 3.58 9.56
C THR A 394 11.75 2.60 10.01
N GLY A 395 12.35 1.85 9.08
CA GLY A 395 13.39 0.87 9.40
C GLY A 395 12.91 -0.33 10.22
N GLN A 396 11.60 -0.57 10.31
CA GLN A 396 11.03 -1.66 11.12
C GLN A 396 10.90 -2.99 10.35
N ASP A 397 11.56 -3.09 9.24
CA ASP A 397 11.64 -4.25 8.33
C ASP A 397 12.94 -5.05 8.48
N TYR A 398 13.76 -4.73 9.49
CA TYR A 398 14.95 -5.52 9.80
C TYR A 398 14.58 -6.95 10.26
N PHE A 399 15.57 -7.82 10.42
CA PHE A 399 15.36 -9.22 10.84
C PHE A 399 14.75 -9.29 12.25
N ALA A 400 13.42 -9.23 12.29
CA ALA A 400 12.64 -9.13 13.52
C ALA A 400 11.24 -9.74 13.37
N PRO A 401 10.64 -10.24 14.47
CA PRO A 401 9.27 -10.74 14.49
C PRO A 401 8.25 -9.75 13.94
N GLN A 402 8.46 -8.46 14.19
CA GLN A 402 7.56 -7.40 13.73
C GLN A 402 7.48 -7.30 12.20
N ALA A 403 8.57 -7.51 11.47
CA ALA A 403 8.57 -7.42 10.01
C ALA A 403 7.71 -8.55 9.39
N LEU A 404 7.85 -9.79 9.88
CA LEU A 404 6.98 -10.90 9.48
C LEU A 404 5.51 -10.63 9.89
N ALA A 405 5.31 -10.14 11.11
CA ALA A 405 3.98 -9.79 11.61
C ALA A 405 3.32 -8.67 10.77
N PHE A 406 4.09 -7.71 10.26
CA PHE A 406 3.57 -6.67 9.38
C PHE A 406 3.15 -7.22 8.01
N PHE A 407 3.84 -8.24 7.49
CA PHE A 407 3.37 -8.97 6.29
C PHE A 407 2.00 -9.62 6.54
N LEU A 408 1.84 -10.34 7.66
CA LEU A 408 0.56 -10.97 8.05
C LEU A 408 -0.54 -9.91 8.28
N PHE A 409 -0.18 -8.77 8.86
CA PHE A 409 -1.08 -7.62 9.00
C PHE A 409 -1.58 -7.11 7.64
N LEU A 410 -0.71 -6.93 6.65
CA LEU A 410 -1.10 -6.52 5.30
C LEU A 410 -2.02 -7.56 4.63
N CYS A 411 -1.75 -8.87 4.83
CA CYS A 411 -2.61 -9.95 4.35
C CYS A 411 -4.02 -9.86 4.96
N LEU A 412 -4.11 -9.61 6.28
CA LEU A 412 -5.39 -9.45 6.96
C LEU A 412 -6.13 -8.19 6.50
N LEU A 413 -5.45 -7.06 6.35
CA LEU A 413 -6.07 -5.83 5.81
C LEU A 413 -6.61 -6.04 4.39
N ALA A 414 -5.85 -6.72 3.54
CA ALA A 414 -6.27 -7.04 2.17
C ALA A 414 -7.52 -7.94 2.18
N LEU A 415 -7.57 -8.92 3.08
CA LEU A 415 -8.70 -9.82 3.25
C LEU A 415 -9.92 -9.10 3.83
N PHE A 416 -9.75 -8.24 4.84
CA PHE A 416 -10.84 -7.40 5.38
C PHE A 416 -11.41 -6.46 4.31
N ALA A 417 -10.54 -5.82 3.52
CA ALA A 417 -10.95 -4.99 2.41
C ALA A 417 -11.76 -5.79 1.36
N HIS A 418 -11.33 -7.03 1.05
CA HIS A 418 -12.08 -7.93 0.17
C HIS A 418 -13.48 -8.22 0.70
N ILE A 419 -13.59 -8.56 1.98
CA ILE A 419 -14.88 -8.89 2.62
C ILE A 419 -15.80 -7.67 2.64
N VAL A 420 -15.27 -6.50 2.96
CA VAL A 420 -16.04 -5.25 2.94
C VAL A 420 -16.48 -4.89 1.52
N ALA A 421 -15.61 -5.05 0.51
CA ALA A 421 -15.88 -4.62 -0.86
C ALA A 421 -16.76 -5.58 -1.66
N HIS A 422 -16.67 -6.89 -1.41
CA HIS A 422 -17.28 -7.92 -2.27
C HIS A 422 -18.24 -8.87 -1.57
N ARG A 423 -18.29 -8.85 -0.23
CA ARG A 423 -19.10 -9.77 0.58
C ARG A 423 -20.01 -9.07 1.58
N ASP A 424 -20.25 -7.77 1.42
CA ASP A 424 -21.09 -6.96 2.31
C ASP A 424 -20.76 -7.12 3.82
N GLY A 425 -19.51 -7.42 4.14
CA GLY A 425 -19.05 -7.63 5.51
C GLY A 425 -19.30 -9.03 6.08
N TYR A 426 -19.70 -10.02 5.25
CA TYR A 426 -19.91 -11.40 5.67
C TYR A 426 -18.75 -12.31 5.24
N PHE A 427 -18.38 -13.22 6.14
CA PHE A 427 -17.41 -14.28 5.89
C PHE A 427 -18.14 -15.58 5.55
N ASP A 428 -17.78 -16.25 4.47
CA ASP A 428 -18.05 -17.67 4.32
C ASP A 428 -17.05 -18.50 5.14
N LEU A 429 -17.31 -19.79 5.29
CA LEU A 429 -16.49 -20.66 6.15
C LEU A 429 -15.01 -20.69 5.73
N PRO A 430 -14.63 -20.82 4.43
CA PRO A 430 -13.24 -20.79 4.00
C PRO A 430 -12.54 -19.47 4.31
N LEU A 431 -13.18 -18.31 4.04
CA LEU A 431 -12.59 -17.01 4.35
C LEU A 431 -12.46 -16.76 5.85
N MET A 432 -13.42 -17.23 6.65
CA MET A 432 -13.33 -17.16 8.10
C MET A 432 -12.16 -18.02 8.62
N ALA A 433 -12.04 -19.26 8.15
CA ALA A 433 -10.94 -20.16 8.51
C ALA A 433 -9.58 -19.57 8.12
N LEU A 434 -9.46 -19.03 6.90
CA LEU A 434 -8.24 -18.37 6.43
C LEU A 434 -7.90 -17.13 7.29
N THR A 435 -8.89 -16.29 7.60
CA THR A 435 -8.71 -15.11 8.44
C THR A 435 -8.20 -15.50 9.83
N LEU A 436 -8.83 -16.49 10.47
CA LEU A 436 -8.46 -16.93 11.79
C LEU A 436 -7.10 -17.66 11.79
N ALA A 437 -6.76 -18.39 10.73
CA ALA A 437 -5.45 -19.03 10.58
C ALA A 437 -4.33 -17.99 10.47
N ILE A 438 -4.49 -16.96 9.61
CA ILE A 438 -3.51 -15.87 9.48
C ILE A 438 -3.43 -15.08 10.79
N TYR A 439 -4.56 -14.79 11.44
CA TYR A 439 -4.59 -14.09 12.71
C TYR A 439 -3.93 -14.91 13.84
N GLY A 440 -4.16 -16.21 13.90
CA GLY A 440 -3.49 -17.13 14.84
C GLY A 440 -1.98 -17.14 14.65
N SER A 441 -1.52 -17.21 13.40
CA SER A 441 -0.10 -17.08 13.06
C SER A 441 0.48 -15.74 13.51
N LEU A 442 -0.30 -14.65 13.40
CA LEU A 442 0.09 -13.34 13.89
C LEU A 442 0.19 -13.29 15.42
N VAL A 443 -0.78 -13.87 16.14
CA VAL A 443 -0.81 -13.94 17.61
C VAL A 443 0.43 -14.63 18.17
N VAL A 444 0.87 -15.72 17.56
CA VAL A 444 2.08 -16.45 17.97
C VAL A 444 3.38 -15.82 17.44
N THR A 445 3.30 -14.75 16.62
CA THR A 445 4.48 -14.08 16.06
C THR A 445 4.80 -12.77 16.79
N HIS A 446 3.79 -11.91 17.05
CA HIS A 446 4.06 -10.57 17.60
C HIS A 446 2.84 -9.96 18.31
N VAL A 447 2.95 -9.78 19.63
CA VAL A 447 1.85 -9.34 20.49
C VAL A 447 1.24 -8.00 20.09
N LEU A 448 2.08 -6.97 19.83
CA LEU A 448 1.58 -5.62 19.51
C LEU A 448 0.79 -5.60 18.20
N THR A 449 1.29 -6.26 17.16
CA THR A 449 0.61 -6.30 15.86
C THR A 449 -0.72 -7.06 15.95
N ALA A 450 -0.76 -8.17 16.72
CA ALA A 450 -1.99 -8.90 16.96
C ALA A 450 -3.03 -8.06 17.71
N GLY A 451 -2.60 -7.28 18.72
CA GLY A 451 -3.47 -6.33 19.43
C GLY A 451 -4.02 -5.22 18.52
N ILE A 452 -3.19 -4.66 17.63
CA ILE A 452 -3.62 -3.66 16.64
C ILE A 452 -4.68 -4.25 15.70
N VAL A 453 -4.47 -5.46 15.19
CA VAL A 453 -5.45 -6.13 14.33
C VAL A 453 -6.76 -6.41 15.07
N LEU A 454 -6.69 -6.85 16.34
CA LEU A 454 -7.89 -7.04 17.15
C LEU A 454 -8.69 -5.74 17.30
N ALA A 455 -8.02 -4.62 17.55
CA ALA A 455 -8.66 -3.31 17.62
C ALA A 455 -9.27 -2.89 16.26
N ILE A 456 -8.62 -3.19 15.14
CA ILE A 456 -9.16 -2.96 13.80
C ILE A 456 -10.41 -3.81 13.56
N ILE A 457 -10.38 -5.10 13.90
CA ILE A 457 -11.57 -5.97 13.81
C ILE A 457 -12.71 -5.41 14.65
N LEU A 458 -12.42 -4.92 15.86
CA LEU A 458 -13.42 -4.29 16.74
C LEU A 458 -14.03 -3.04 16.09
N THR A 459 -13.22 -2.13 15.56
CA THR A 459 -13.71 -0.89 14.94
C THR A 459 -14.49 -1.15 13.65
N LEU A 460 -14.04 -2.10 12.80
CA LEU A 460 -14.76 -2.51 11.60
C LEU A 460 -16.09 -3.21 11.94
N THR A 461 -16.13 -3.98 13.03
CA THR A 461 -17.36 -4.62 13.51
C THR A 461 -18.32 -3.59 14.12
N ALA A 462 -17.81 -2.69 14.97
CA ALA A 462 -18.62 -1.64 15.59
C ALA A 462 -19.22 -0.66 14.55
N SER A 463 -18.48 -0.38 13.46
CA SER A 463 -18.98 0.44 12.35
C SER A 463 -19.96 -0.27 11.42
N GLY A 464 -20.15 -1.59 11.59
CA GLY A 464 -21.01 -2.42 10.74
C GLY A 464 -20.40 -2.77 9.38
N GLN A 465 -19.11 -2.47 9.15
CA GLN A 465 -18.38 -2.88 7.93
C GLN A 465 -18.08 -4.37 7.93
N MET A 466 -17.81 -4.95 9.11
CA MET A 466 -17.77 -6.39 9.34
C MET A 466 -18.97 -6.80 10.18
N ARG A 467 -19.81 -7.70 9.66
CA ARG A 467 -21.11 -8.02 10.27
C ARG A 467 -21.08 -9.26 11.17
N GLN A 468 -20.10 -10.15 10.96
CA GLN A 468 -19.96 -11.37 11.73
C GLN A 468 -19.19 -11.13 13.03
N ARG A 469 -19.90 -11.02 14.15
CA ARG A 469 -19.33 -10.84 15.49
C ARG A 469 -18.51 -12.06 15.95
N SER A 470 -18.79 -13.25 15.41
CA SER A 470 -18.05 -14.48 15.74
C SER A 470 -16.55 -14.36 15.43
N VAL A 471 -16.17 -13.64 14.36
CA VAL A 471 -14.76 -13.39 14.02
C VAL A 471 -14.07 -12.55 15.10
N LEU A 472 -14.74 -11.50 15.59
CA LEU A 472 -14.22 -10.68 16.69
C LEU A 472 -14.05 -11.51 17.98
N ILE A 473 -15.05 -12.32 18.33
CA ILE A 473 -15.01 -13.16 19.54
C ILE A 473 -13.87 -14.18 19.42
N ALA A 474 -13.77 -14.89 18.28
CA ALA A 474 -12.72 -15.86 18.05
C ALA A 474 -11.32 -15.24 18.10
N ALA A 475 -11.14 -14.08 17.45
CA ALA A 475 -9.89 -13.34 17.49
C ALA A 475 -9.52 -12.90 18.91
N ALA A 476 -10.48 -12.39 19.68
CA ALA A 476 -10.26 -12.01 21.07
C ALA A 476 -9.86 -13.21 21.94
N VAL A 477 -10.58 -14.34 21.80
CA VAL A 477 -10.24 -15.58 22.52
C VAL A 477 -8.82 -16.05 22.17
N MET A 478 -8.46 -16.10 20.89
CA MET A 478 -7.11 -16.51 20.46
C MET A 478 -6.04 -15.59 21.04
N PHE A 479 -6.25 -14.26 20.99
CA PHE A 479 -5.31 -13.29 21.51
C PHE A 479 -5.10 -13.46 23.02
N PHE A 480 -6.16 -13.39 23.80
CA PHE A 480 -6.06 -13.45 25.28
C PHE A 480 -5.61 -14.82 25.77
N ALA A 481 -6.08 -15.90 25.16
CA ALA A 481 -5.63 -17.25 25.51
C ALA A 481 -4.11 -17.40 25.32
N TRP A 482 -3.56 -16.90 24.21
CA TRP A 482 -2.11 -16.93 23.98
C TRP A 482 -1.35 -16.10 24.99
N GLN A 483 -1.81 -14.87 25.31
CA GLN A 483 -1.13 -14.02 26.29
C GLN A 483 -1.14 -14.65 27.69
N ILE A 484 -2.23 -15.32 28.07
CA ILE A 484 -2.38 -15.93 29.40
C ILE A 484 -1.59 -17.23 29.51
N TYR A 485 -1.64 -18.09 28.49
CA TYR A 485 -1.05 -19.44 28.57
C TYR A 485 0.27 -19.56 27.79
N GLY A 486 0.34 -19.08 26.55
CA GLY A 486 1.50 -19.24 25.68
C GLY A 486 2.66 -18.28 26.01
N ALA A 487 2.35 -17.09 26.50
CA ALA A 487 3.33 -16.06 26.86
C ALA A 487 3.40 -15.81 28.39
N ALA A 488 2.94 -16.74 29.21
CA ALA A 488 2.89 -16.61 30.67
C ALA A 488 4.25 -16.28 31.28
N SER A 489 5.32 -16.92 30.83
CA SER A 489 6.68 -16.70 31.31
C SER A 489 7.12 -15.24 31.14
N PHE A 490 6.79 -14.62 29.99
CA PHE A 490 7.10 -13.21 29.74
C PHE A 490 6.39 -12.28 30.75
N PHE A 491 5.10 -12.48 30.96
CA PHE A 491 4.32 -11.63 31.86
C PHE A 491 4.74 -11.79 33.32
N ASN A 492 5.02 -13.01 33.75
CA ASN A 492 5.54 -13.28 35.11
C ASN A 492 6.88 -12.57 35.36
N PHE A 493 7.77 -12.55 34.35
CA PHE A 493 9.07 -11.90 34.44
C PHE A 493 9.01 -10.38 34.29
N SER A 494 8.08 -9.85 33.49
CA SER A 494 8.03 -8.43 33.09
C SER A 494 6.99 -7.61 33.84
N ASN A 495 6.23 -8.21 34.77
CA ASN A 495 5.07 -7.56 35.39
C ASN A 495 5.40 -6.18 36.01
N GLN A 496 6.49 -6.02 36.73
CA GLN A 496 6.90 -4.73 37.29
C GLN A 496 7.24 -3.70 36.21
N ARG A 497 7.95 -4.10 35.15
CA ARG A 497 8.31 -3.20 34.03
C ARG A 497 7.11 -2.76 33.20
N ILE A 498 6.08 -3.61 33.07
CA ILE A 498 4.86 -3.29 32.35
C ILE A 498 4.05 -2.26 33.14
N GLN A 499 3.92 -2.44 34.48
CA GLN A 499 3.20 -1.51 35.34
C GLN A 499 3.83 -0.12 35.34
N ASP A 500 5.15 -0.02 35.35
CA ASP A 500 5.90 1.23 35.34
C ASP A 500 5.84 2.02 34.04
N ASN A 501 5.36 1.41 32.93
CA ASN A 501 5.35 2.01 31.60
C ASN A 501 3.95 2.18 30.98
N ILE A 502 2.87 1.88 31.71
CA ILE A 502 1.51 2.06 31.24
C ILE A 502 1.03 3.47 31.54
N LEU A 503 0.58 4.19 30.49
CA LEU A 503 -0.15 5.46 30.57
C LEU A 503 0.62 6.69 31.14
N ASP A 504 1.94 6.70 31.17
CA ASP A 504 2.66 7.94 31.42
C ASP A 504 2.77 8.76 30.13
N VAL A 505 1.88 9.74 29.98
CA VAL A 505 1.79 10.63 28.82
C VAL A 505 3.07 11.48 28.69
N GLN A 506 3.68 11.90 29.77
CA GLN A 506 4.89 12.71 29.75
C GLN A 506 6.09 11.88 29.28
N ASP A 507 6.24 10.67 29.79
CA ASP A 507 7.28 9.74 29.32
C ASP A 507 7.04 9.30 27.88
N PHE A 508 5.78 9.13 27.45
CA PHE A 508 5.47 8.88 26.06
C PHE A 508 6.01 9.96 25.13
N PHE A 509 5.78 11.24 25.42
CA PHE A 509 6.28 12.35 24.60
C PHE A 509 7.79 12.49 24.72
N ASN A 510 8.37 12.38 25.90
CA ASN A 510 9.80 12.48 26.12
C ASN A 510 10.58 11.39 25.37
N LEU A 511 10.15 10.14 25.45
CA LEU A 511 10.82 9.01 24.82
C LEU A 511 10.57 8.95 23.29
N ASN A 512 9.38 9.30 22.82
CA ASN A 512 9.04 9.20 21.40
C ASN A 512 9.43 10.44 20.58
N ILE A 513 9.48 11.63 21.19
CA ILE A 513 9.77 12.89 20.50
C ILE A 513 11.03 13.55 21.07
N GLY A 514 11.08 13.79 22.36
CA GLY A 514 12.16 14.55 23.01
C GLY A 514 13.54 13.91 22.81
N SER A 515 13.64 12.61 23.03
CA SER A 515 14.89 11.87 22.86
C SER A 515 15.40 11.85 21.41
N ARG A 516 14.52 12.01 20.42
CA ARG A 516 14.88 12.03 19.00
C ARG A 516 15.33 13.39 18.49
N LEU A 517 15.14 14.43 19.31
CA LEU A 517 15.60 15.79 19.07
C LEU A 517 16.80 16.15 19.95
N ALA A 518 17.38 15.17 20.66
CA ALA A 518 18.59 15.31 21.45
C ALA A 518 19.81 14.76 20.70
N GLY A 519 21.03 15.15 21.12
CA GLY A 519 22.28 14.66 20.53
C GLY A 519 23.03 15.72 19.72
N THR A 520 23.78 15.26 18.71
CA THR A 520 24.51 16.18 17.81
C THR A 520 23.55 17.00 16.95
N PRO A 521 23.93 18.23 16.52
CA PRO A 521 23.10 19.05 15.63
C PRO A 521 22.64 18.30 14.37
N ASP A 522 23.51 17.50 13.77
CA ASP A 522 23.24 16.74 12.55
C ASP A 522 22.24 15.62 12.81
N HIS A 523 22.37 14.91 13.94
CA HIS A 523 21.37 13.92 14.36
C HIS A 523 19.98 14.55 14.59
N VAL A 524 19.92 15.74 15.16
CA VAL A 524 18.68 16.50 15.34
C VAL A 524 18.05 16.85 13.98
N VAL A 525 18.84 17.19 12.96
CA VAL A 525 18.34 17.41 11.60
C VAL A 525 17.69 16.14 11.04
N VAL A 526 18.33 14.98 11.21
CA VAL A 526 17.74 13.69 10.81
C VAL A 526 16.41 13.43 11.55
N GLY A 527 16.36 13.69 12.85
CA GLY A 527 15.14 13.58 13.66
C GLY A 527 14.01 14.49 13.15
N ARG A 528 14.32 15.76 12.85
CA ARG A 528 13.36 16.72 12.28
C ARG A 528 12.88 16.30 10.89
N LEU A 529 13.77 15.79 10.05
CA LEU A 529 13.41 15.27 8.72
C LEU A 529 12.41 14.11 8.83
N ARG A 530 12.64 13.16 9.74
CA ARG A 530 11.73 12.04 10.00
C ARG A 530 10.35 12.52 10.43
N MET A 531 10.29 13.51 11.34
CA MET A 531 9.03 14.13 11.76
C MET A 531 8.33 14.83 10.59
N LEU A 532 9.07 15.61 9.80
CA LEU A 532 8.53 16.30 8.64
C LEU A 532 7.93 15.33 7.63
N MET A 533 8.65 14.27 7.28
CA MET A 533 8.14 13.23 6.36
C MET A 533 6.88 12.55 6.90
N THR A 534 6.81 12.30 8.22
CA THR A 534 5.63 11.75 8.87
C THR A 534 4.43 12.68 8.76
N LEU A 535 4.63 13.98 9.06
CA LEU A 535 3.58 15.01 8.97
C LEU A 535 3.11 15.21 7.52
N ILE A 536 4.02 15.17 6.55
CA ILE A 536 3.69 15.23 5.12
C ILE A 536 2.84 14.02 4.73
N ALA A 537 3.22 12.80 5.12
CA ALA A 537 2.46 11.60 4.82
C ALA A 537 1.02 11.69 5.37
N ALA A 538 0.88 12.09 6.64
CA ALA A 538 -0.42 12.27 7.28
C ALA A 538 -1.23 13.42 6.62
N GLY A 539 -0.58 14.54 6.30
CA GLY A 539 -1.19 15.69 5.64
C GLY A 539 -1.73 15.34 4.25
N VAL A 540 -0.94 14.63 3.43
CA VAL A 540 -1.39 14.15 2.11
C VAL A 540 -2.60 13.23 2.25
N ALA A 541 -2.55 12.27 3.18
CA ALA A 541 -3.67 11.38 3.43
C ALA A 541 -4.92 12.14 3.89
N ALA A 542 -4.78 13.13 4.77
CA ALA A 542 -5.87 13.99 5.23
C ALA A 542 -6.48 14.81 4.09
N VAL A 543 -5.65 15.42 3.24
CA VAL A 543 -6.11 16.14 2.04
C VAL A 543 -6.88 15.22 1.11
N CYS A 544 -6.36 14.02 0.82
CA CYS A 544 -7.03 13.02 0.00
C CYS A 544 -8.38 12.60 0.61
N PHE A 545 -8.44 12.47 1.93
CA PHE A 545 -9.68 12.18 2.64
C PHE A 545 -10.69 13.32 2.53
N LEU A 546 -10.26 14.58 2.78
CA LEU A 546 -11.12 15.77 2.67
C LEU A 546 -11.66 15.94 1.25
N MET A 547 -10.84 15.72 0.23
CA MET A 547 -11.28 15.76 -1.17
C MET A 547 -12.38 14.72 -1.45
N ARG A 548 -12.31 13.55 -0.83
CA ARG A 548 -13.37 12.56 -0.89
C ARG A 548 -14.65 13.01 -0.17
N LEU A 549 -14.53 13.77 0.90
CA LEU A 549 -15.67 14.34 1.61
C LEU A 549 -16.39 15.40 0.77
N THR A 550 -15.66 16.31 0.12
CA THR A 550 -16.25 17.38 -0.72
C THR A 550 -16.96 16.82 -1.96
N GLU A 551 -16.37 15.84 -2.65
CA GLU A 551 -17.03 15.13 -3.76
C GLU A 551 -18.41 14.57 -3.35
N ARG A 552 -18.56 14.23 -2.10
CA ARG A 552 -19.83 13.73 -1.54
C ARG A 552 -20.82 14.83 -1.25
N HIS A 553 -20.36 15.96 -0.73
CA HIS A 553 -21.25 17.08 -0.39
C HIS A 553 -21.96 17.56 -1.65
N ASP A 554 -21.25 17.69 -2.76
CA ASP A 554 -21.82 18.07 -4.06
C ASP A 554 -22.85 17.05 -4.56
N ARG A 555 -22.57 15.74 -4.44
CA ARG A 555 -23.52 14.69 -4.81
C ARG A 555 -24.72 14.61 -3.84
N ARG A 556 -24.49 14.83 -2.55
CA ARG A 556 -25.55 14.84 -1.54
C ARG A 556 -26.46 16.07 -1.65
N SER A 557 -25.90 17.22 -1.99
CA SER A 557 -26.66 18.42 -2.31
C SER A 557 -27.56 18.18 -3.51
N LEU A 558 -27.08 17.49 -4.53
CA LEU A 558 -27.84 17.05 -5.70
C LEU A 558 -28.89 15.97 -5.36
N GLU A 559 -28.60 15.03 -4.44
CA GLU A 559 -29.54 14.01 -3.97
C GLU A 559 -30.59 14.55 -2.98
N LEU A 560 -30.21 15.47 -2.10
CA LEU A 560 -31.12 16.12 -1.15
C LEU A 560 -32.07 17.13 -1.81
N MET A 561 -31.60 17.80 -2.88
CA MET A 561 -32.50 18.61 -3.73
C MET A 561 -33.53 17.77 -4.48
N GLY A 562 -33.33 16.45 -4.61
CA GLY A 562 -34.26 15.52 -5.24
C GLY A 562 -35.22 14.80 -4.31
N ARG A 563 -35.10 14.96 -2.98
CA ARG A 563 -35.93 14.26 -2.00
C ARG A 563 -36.78 15.23 -1.21
N SER A 564 -37.92 15.66 -1.74
CA SER A 564 -39.00 16.18 -0.88
C SER A 564 -40.17 15.21 -0.85
N ALA A 565 -40.46 14.81 0.39
CA ALA A 565 -41.75 14.44 0.96
C ALA A 565 -42.38 13.11 0.53
N GLY A 566 -42.61 12.29 1.52
CA GLY A 566 -43.72 11.36 1.59
C GLY A 566 -43.32 9.89 1.47
N THR A 567 -43.47 9.14 2.52
CA THR A 567 -43.44 7.68 2.67
C THR A 567 -42.04 7.01 2.86
N ALA A 568 -41.08 7.72 3.46
CA ALA A 568 -39.69 7.26 3.48
C ALA A 568 -39.18 6.80 4.86
N LEU A 569 -39.95 6.82 5.95
CA LEU A 569 -39.36 6.63 7.29
C LEU A 569 -39.00 5.16 7.64
N GLN A 570 -39.60 4.17 7.03
CA GLN A 570 -39.27 2.76 7.31
C GLN A 570 -38.31 2.12 6.31
N THR A 571 -38.25 2.55 5.05
CA THR A 571 -37.30 2.08 4.04
C THR A 571 -35.93 2.81 4.15
N ILE A 572 -35.90 3.96 4.83
CA ILE A 572 -34.74 4.82 5.02
C ILE A 572 -33.64 4.12 5.87
N GLY A 573 -33.98 3.30 6.84
CA GLY A 573 -33.00 2.60 7.70
C GLY A 573 -32.10 1.64 6.92
N THR A 574 -32.67 0.82 6.05
CA THR A 574 -31.90 -0.23 5.34
C THR A 574 -31.29 0.26 4.04
N MET A 575 -31.97 1.12 3.25
CA MET A 575 -31.39 1.71 2.03
C MET A 575 -30.34 2.80 2.34
N ARG A 576 -30.53 3.60 3.39
CA ARG A 576 -29.55 4.60 3.84
C ARG A 576 -28.24 3.95 4.26
N GLN A 577 -28.29 2.80 4.92
CA GLN A 577 -27.12 2.06 5.35
C GLN A 577 -26.38 1.44 4.15
N ARG A 578 -27.08 0.87 3.16
CA ARG A 578 -26.48 0.29 1.95
C ARG A 578 -25.89 1.34 0.99
N SER A 579 -26.62 2.41 0.67
CA SER A 579 -26.14 3.46 -0.25
C SER A 579 -24.96 4.26 0.32
N LEU A 580 -24.90 4.45 1.64
CA LEU A 580 -23.80 5.13 2.32
C LEU A 580 -22.51 4.28 2.35
N MET A 581 -22.61 2.95 2.38
CA MET A 581 -21.45 2.04 2.36
C MET A 581 -20.83 1.91 0.97
N TYR A 582 -21.65 1.81 -0.09
CA TYR A 582 -21.13 1.53 -1.45
C TYR A 582 -20.33 2.69 -2.07
N LEU A 583 -20.64 3.94 -1.75
CA LEU A 583 -19.95 5.11 -2.31
C LEU A 583 -18.65 5.47 -1.59
N TRP A 584 -18.32 4.79 -0.46
CA TRP A 584 -17.30 5.21 0.49
C TRP A 584 -16.33 4.15 0.95
N GLN A 585 -16.43 2.98 0.43
CA GLN A 585 -15.70 1.83 0.95
C GLN A 585 -14.20 2.05 1.22
N PRO A 586 -13.39 2.70 0.36
CA PRO A 586 -11.98 2.90 0.68
C PRO A 586 -11.73 3.90 1.82
N ALA A 587 -12.47 5.00 1.88
CA ALA A 587 -12.23 6.03 2.89
C ALA A 587 -12.70 5.63 4.31
N PRO A 588 -13.96 5.15 4.53
CA PRO A 588 -14.34 4.63 5.85
C PRO A 588 -13.47 3.44 6.29
N PHE A 589 -13.14 2.53 5.39
CA PHE A 589 -12.26 1.41 5.71
C PHE A 589 -10.92 1.91 6.25
N ALA A 590 -10.27 2.84 5.53
CA ALA A 590 -9.00 3.43 5.96
C ALA A 590 -9.13 4.15 7.31
N VAL A 591 -10.21 4.92 7.52
CA VAL A 591 -10.44 5.64 8.79
C VAL A 591 -10.62 4.68 9.95
N PHE A 592 -11.42 3.62 9.82
CA PHE A 592 -11.63 2.68 10.92
C PHE A 592 -10.39 1.82 11.20
N CYS A 593 -9.57 1.51 10.19
CA CYS A 593 -8.25 0.93 10.41
C CYS A 593 -7.35 1.87 11.22
N PHE A 594 -7.35 3.16 10.88
CA PHE A 594 -6.58 4.18 11.62
C PHE A 594 -7.10 4.36 13.05
N VAL A 595 -8.42 4.39 13.27
CA VAL A 595 -9.02 4.47 14.61
C VAL A 595 -8.63 3.26 15.46
N GLY A 596 -8.66 2.04 14.89
CA GLY A 596 -8.21 0.84 15.58
C GLY A 596 -6.74 0.94 16.03
N LEU A 597 -5.87 1.47 15.19
CA LEU A 597 -4.49 1.76 15.55
C LEU A 597 -4.39 2.82 16.65
N ALA A 598 -5.15 3.91 16.55
CA ALA A 598 -5.14 5.01 17.51
C ALA A 598 -5.59 4.58 18.93
N ILE A 599 -6.43 3.55 19.04
CA ILE A 599 -6.81 2.98 20.33
C ILE A 599 -5.63 2.31 21.02
N VAL A 600 -4.76 1.62 20.29
CA VAL A 600 -3.63 0.84 20.84
C VAL A 600 -2.40 1.70 21.06
N ALA A 601 -2.15 2.71 20.22
CA ALA A 601 -0.92 3.50 20.24
C ALA A 601 -0.59 4.15 21.60
N PRO A 602 -1.53 4.75 22.35
CA PRO A 602 -1.24 5.39 23.64
C PRO A 602 -1.13 4.42 24.83
N LEU A 603 -1.52 3.14 24.66
CA LEU A 603 -1.61 2.20 25.76
C LEU A 603 -0.24 1.73 26.30
N TYR A 604 0.84 1.90 25.51
CA TYR A 604 2.16 1.42 25.91
C TYR A 604 3.30 2.24 25.29
N VAL A 605 4.25 2.68 26.10
CA VAL A 605 5.37 3.55 25.66
C VAL A 605 6.36 2.84 24.73
N TYR A 606 6.48 1.54 24.83
CA TYR A 606 7.30 0.64 24.00
C TYR A 606 8.73 1.16 23.71
N GLY A 607 9.42 1.64 24.75
CA GLY A 607 10.82 2.07 24.61
C GLY A 607 11.06 3.24 23.66
N GLY A 608 10.04 4.07 23.38
CA GLY A 608 10.15 5.23 22.47
C GLY A 608 10.00 4.92 20.99
N GLU A 609 9.55 3.72 20.60
CA GLU A 609 9.36 3.35 19.19
C GLU A 609 7.90 3.43 18.70
N MET A 610 6.96 3.77 19.59
CA MET A 610 5.53 3.69 19.29
C MET A 610 5.12 4.64 18.17
N MET A 611 5.69 5.86 18.10
CA MET A 611 5.40 6.82 17.04
C MET A 611 5.84 6.32 15.65
N ILE A 612 7.00 5.66 15.57
CA ILE A 612 7.50 5.06 14.31
C ILE A 612 6.58 3.93 13.87
N ARG A 613 6.13 3.12 14.82
CA ARG A 613 5.21 2.01 14.55
C ARG A 613 3.82 2.51 14.16
N ALA A 614 3.35 3.59 14.79
CA ALA A 614 2.08 4.22 14.42
C ALA A 614 2.11 4.70 12.96
N LEU A 615 3.21 5.30 12.48
CA LEU A 615 3.36 5.63 11.07
C LEU A 615 3.31 4.37 10.19
N LEU A 616 4.13 3.35 10.50
CA LEU A 616 4.20 2.12 9.73
C LEU A 616 2.82 1.49 9.53
N PHE A 617 2.06 1.32 10.62
CA PHE A 617 0.72 0.72 10.58
C PHE A 617 -0.34 1.62 9.92
N SER A 618 -0.10 2.93 9.85
CA SER A 618 -0.97 3.89 9.15
C SER A 618 -0.74 3.91 7.64
N LEU A 619 0.46 3.61 7.17
CA LEU A 619 0.85 3.74 5.76
C LEU A 619 -0.08 3.00 4.78
N PRO A 620 -0.56 1.77 5.03
CA PRO A 620 -1.48 1.10 4.11
C PRO A 620 -2.82 1.85 3.96
N ALA A 621 -3.34 2.42 5.05
CA ALA A 621 -4.55 3.23 5.04
C ALA A 621 -4.32 4.55 4.30
N PHE A 622 -3.20 5.23 4.53
CA PHE A 622 -2.81 6.45 3.80
C PHE A 622 -2.65 6.18 2.31
N SER A 623 -1.98 5.09 1.94
CA SER A 623 -1.80 4.64 0.56
C SER A 623 -3.13 4.37 -0.14
N LEU A 624 -4.09 3.79 0.56
CA LEU A 624 -5.44 3.55 0.05
C LEU A 624 -6.18 4.87 -0.22
N LEU A 625 -6.03 5.88 0.66
CA LEU A 625 -6.60 7.21 0.45
C LEU A 625 -5.97 7.89 -0.76
N VAL A 626 -4.65 7.86 -0.91
CA VAL A 626 -3.91 8.40 -2.07
C VAL A 626 -4.37 7.72 -3.36
N ALA A 627 -4.38 6.38 -3.42
CA ALA A 627 -4.85 5.63 -4.58
C ALA A 627 -6.29 5.98 -4.98
N SER A 628 -7.15 6.21 -3.97
CA SER A 628 -8.56 6.55 -4.19
C SER A 628 -8.78 7.99 -4.69
N ALA A 629 -7.88 8.91 -4.39
CA ALA A 629 -7.97 10.32 -4.77
C ALA A 629 -7.42 10.61 -6.18
N PHE A 630 -6.79 9.65 -6.84
CA PHE A 630 -6.07 9.85 -8.11
C PHE A 630 -6.95 10.25 -9.32
N LYS A 631 -8.24 10.40 -9.16
CA LYS A 631 -9.16 10.91 -10.21
C LYS A 631 -8.97 12.39 -10.53
N TRP A 632 -8.19 13.13 -9.74
CA TRP A 632 -8.08 14.59 -9.76
C TRP A 632 -6.71 15.02 -10.29
N ARG A 633 -6.67 15.71 -11.41
CA ARG A 633 -5.42 16.02 -12.12
C ARG A 633 -4.46 16.93 -11.33
N THR A 634 -4.96 17.97 -10.68
CA THR A 634 -4.12 19.01 -10.05
C THR A 634 -3.41 18.54 -8.77
N PRO A 635 -4.09 17.89 -7.79
CA PRO A 635 -3.43 17.35 -6.60
C PRO A 635 -2.44 16.24 -6.90
N VAL A 636 -2.67 15.51 -7.98
CA VAL A 636 -1.77 14.40 -8.39
C VAL A 636 -0.41 14.93 -8.82
N ILE A 637 -0.34 16.04 -9.54
CA ILE A 637 0.94 16.66 -9.91
C ILE A 637 1.72 17.04 -8.64
N ALA A 638 1.04 17.60 -7.65
CA ALA A 638 1.66 17.94 -6.36
C ALA A 638 2.16 16.70 -5.61
N VAL A 639 1.39 15.62 -5.63
CA VAL A 639 1.81 14.33 -5.01
C VAL A 639 3.03 13.75 -5.73
N VAL A 640 3.07 13.80 -7.06
CA VAL A 640 4.22 13.33 -7.85
C VAL A 640 5.46 14.18 -7.55
N ALA A 641 5.35 15.51 -7.55
CA ALA A 641 6.47 16.40 -7.20
C ALA A 641 6.99 16.09 -5.78
N LEU A 642 6.08 15.89 -4.84
CA LEU A 642 6.41 15.52 -3.47
C LEU A 642 7.12 14.17 -3.40
N MET A 643 6.61 13.15 -4.06
CA MET A 643 7.24 11.81 -4.08
C MET A 643 8.65 11.87 -4.67
N THR A 644 8.86 12.68 -5.71
CA THR A 644 10.17 12.91 -6.32
C THR A 644 11.14 13.55 -5.34
N LEU A 645 10.69 14.56 -4.58
CA LEU A 645 11.49 15.21 -3.55
C LEU A 645 11.79 14.27 -2.37
N VAL A 646 10.83 13.44 -1.98
CA VAL A 646 10.95 12.51 -0.85
C VAL A 646 11.91 11.36 -1.13
N ALA A 647 12.06 10.93 -2.40
CA ALA A 647 12.89 9.79 -2.75
C ALA A 647 14.36 9.89 -2.26
N PRO A 648 15.11 10.97 -2.48
CA PRO A 648 16.45 11.13 -1.90
C PRO A 648 16.42 11.31 -0.39
N LEU A 649 15.41 12.02 0.16
CA LEU A 649 15.27 12.25 1.58
C LEU A 649 14.98 10.96 2.36
N HIS A 650 14.39 9.96 1.71
CA HIS A 650 14.16 8.64 2.29
C HIS A 650 15.48 8.00 2.76
N MET A 651 16.55 8.11 1.98
CA MET A 651 17.86 7.56 2.35
C MET A 651 18.37 8.18 3.67
N VAL A 652 18.29 9.51 3.79
CA VAL A 652 18.69 10.21 5.02
C VAL A 652 17.77 9.87 6.19
N ALA A 653 16.47 9.84 5.97
CA ALA A 653 15.51 9.52 7.03
C ALA A 653 15.67 8.08 7.55
N ARG A 654 15.86 7.13 6.63
CA ARG A 654 15.99 5.72 6.98
C ARG A 654 17.36 5.36 7.56
N TYR A 655 18.42 5.81 6.91
CA TYR A 655 19.82 5.46 7.22
C TYR A 655 20.58 6.54 7.97
N GLY A 656 19.90 7.59 8.45
CA GLY A 656 20.57 8.70 9.13
C GLY A 656 21.20 8.36 10.49
N ASN A 657 20.91 7.21 11.08
CA ASN A 657 21.56 6.73 12.31
C ASN A 657 22.59 5.63 12.03
N GLU A 658 23.00 5.42 10.77
CA GLU A 658 23.80 4.26 10.41
C GLU A 658 25.19 4.25 11.08
N LEU A 659 25.68 5.40 11.47
CA LEU A 659 26.88 5.45 12.32
C LEU A 659 26.73 4.58 13.60
N TYR A 660 25.52 4.50 14.17
CA TYR A 660 25.19 3.64 15.31
C TYR A 660 24.60 2.29 14.90
N ASP A 661 23.73 2.26 13.89
CA ASP A 661 22.96 1.07 13.51
C ASP A 661 23.82 0.03 12.75
N TYR A 662 24.89 0.46 12.10
CA TYR A 662 25.88 -0.40 11.46
C TYR A 662 26.61 -1.26 12.49
N VAL A 663 26.78 -2.53 12.18
CA VAL A 663 27.53 -3.51 12.97
C VAL A 663 28.73 -3.99 12.13
N SER A 664 29.93 -3.63 12.53
CA SER A 664 31.11 -4.01 11.76
C SER A 664 31.45 -5.50 11.92
N PRO A 665 32.14 -6.12 10.93
CA PRO A 665 32.61 -7.50 11.07
C PRO A 665 33.46 -7.72 12.33
N GLN A 666 34.25 -6.71 12.72
CA GLN A 666 35.09 -6.75 13.90
C GLN A 666 34.29 -6.71 15.20
N GLU A 667 33.16 -5.94 15.23
CA GLU A 667 32.24 -6.02 16.37
C GLU A 667 31.62 -7.42 16.47
N VAL A 668 31.22 -8.03 15.33
CA VAL A 668 30.65 -9.40 15.31
C VAL A 668 31.67 -10.40 15.84
N GLU A 669 32.92 -10.30 15.41
CA GLU A 669 34.02 -11.15 15.92
C GLU A 669 34.19 -11.00 17.42
N GLY A 670 34.23 -9.77 17.94
CA GLY A 670 34.35 -9.48 19.38
C GLY A 670 33.18 -10.06 20.19
N PHE A 671 31.98 -9.96 19.71
CA PHE A 671 30.81 -10.56 20.38
C PHE A 671 30.79 -12.08 20.32
N ASN A 672 31.24 -12.69 19.22
CA ASN A 672 31.40 -14.16 19.11
C ASN A 672 32.46 -14.64 20.14
N TYR A 673 33.55 -13.89 20.33
CA TYR A 673 34.53 -14.20 21.36
C TYR A 673 33.90 -14.11 22.77
N VAL A 674 33.10 -13.07 23.07
CA VAL A 674 32.35 -12.96 24.34
C VAL A 674 31.45 -14.17 24.54
N ALA A 675 30.75 -14.64 23.50
CA ALA A 675 29.90 -15.81 23.57
C ALA A 675 30.66 -17.11 23.92
N SER A 676 31.94 -17.20 23.58
CA SER A 676 32.80 -18.37 23.86
C SER A 676 33.38 -18.41 25.29
N ILE A 677 33.31 -17.30 26.04
CA ILE A 677 33.94 -17.22 27.38
C ILE A 677 33.23 -18.08 28.45
N GLY A 678 31.96 -18.42 28.23
CA GLY A 678 31.13 -19.11 29.23
C GLY A 678 30.40 -18.17 30.18
N PRO A 679 29.98 -18.63 31.39
CA PRO A 679 29.21 -17.81 32.35
C PRO A 679 29.91 -16.50 32.69
N ALA A 680 29.30 -15.36 32.42
CA ALA A 680 29.90 -14.06 32.68
C ALA A 680 28.88 -12.92 32.91
N ASN A 681 29.27 -11.95 33.73
CA ASN A 681 28.63 -10.67 33.87
C ASN A 681 29.27 -9.66 32.90
N ILE A 682 28.54 -9.09 31.98
CA ILE A 682 29.08 -8.18 30.95
C ILE A 682 28.49 -6.79 31.11
N TYR A 683 29.35 -5.77 31.26
CA TYR A 683 28.96 -4.38 31.27
C TYR A 683 29.50 -3.66 30.04
N GLY A 684 28.66 -2.92 29.36
CA GLY A 684 29.03 -2.05 28.22
C GLY A 684 28.23 -2.29 26.97
N ALA A 685 28.91 -2.72 25.92
CA ALA A 685 28.38 -2.77 24.57
C ALA A 685 27.10 -3.61 24.41
N TYR A 686 26.17 -3.13 23.62
CA TYR A 686 24.97 -3.90 23.27
C TYR A 686 25.38 -5.07 22.35
N PRO A 687 24.99 -6.31 22.65
CA PRO A 687 25.46 -7.48 21.92
C PRO A 687 25.05 -7.47 20.46
N ALA A 688 26.01 -7.75 19.57
CA ALA A 688 25.82 -7.92 18.13
C ALA A 688 26.60 -9.15 17.63
N GLY A 689 26.09 -10.33 17.91
CA GLY A 689 26.69 -11.59 17.49
C GLY A 689 25.69 -12.74 17.55
N THR A 690 26.04 -13.88 16.97
CA THR A 690 25.25 -15.11 17.07
C THR A 690 25.51 -15.75 18.44
N PHE A 691 24.54 -15.71 19.32
CA PHE A 691 24.71 -16.18 20.71
C PHE A 691 24.05 -17.55 20.91
N GLN A 692 24.80 -18.61 20.75
CA GLN A 692 24.39 -19.93 21.21
C GLN A 692 24.29 -20.01 22.74
N ASN A 693 24.99 -19.14 23.48
CA ASN A 693 25.13 -19.19 24.92
C ASN A 693 24.71 -17.91 25.66
N THR A 694 23.72 -17.16 25.16
CA THR A 694 23.20 -15.98 25.89
C THR A 694 22.62 -16.34 27.28
N ILE A 695 22.34 -17.59 27.51
CA ILE A 695 21.90 -18.14 28.81
C ILE A 695 22.96 -17.94 29.90
N GLN A 696 24.24 -17.92 29.52
CA GLN A 696 25.37 -17.85 30.42
C GLN A 696 25.93 -16.42 30.56
N LEU A 697 25.21 -15.40 30.04
CA LEU A 697 25.64 -14.01 30.13
C LEU A 697 24.60 -13.13 30.82
N ASP A 698 24.96 -12.48 31.94
CA ASP A 698 24.18 -11.40 32.52
C ASP A 698 24.68 -10.06 31.96
N TRP A 699 23.89 -9.43 31.10
CA TRP A 699 24.29 -8.24 30.36
C TRP A 699 23.72 -6.95 30.93
N ARG A 700 24.57 -5.91 31.12
CA ARG A 700 24.17 -4.57 31.50
C ARG A 700 24.71 -3.56 30.49
N TYR A 701 23.82 -2.76 29.93
CA TYR A 701 24.18 -1.80 28.91
C TYR A 701 24.79 -0.53 29.52
N GLY A 702 25.96 -0.14 29.06
CA GLY A 702 26.63 1.08 29.47
C GLY A 702 26.00 2.34 28.87
N ILE A 703 25.60 2.28 27.59
CA ILE A 703 24.97 3.35 26.83
C ILE A 703 23.68 2.85 26.20
N GLN A 704 22.57 3.50 26.50
CA GLN A 704 21.26 3.16 25.94
C GLN A 704 20.68 4.37 25.21
N PRO A 705 20.57 4.33 23.86
CA PRO A 705 19.90 5.39 23.11
C PRO A 705 18.46 5.60 23.59
N GLY A 706 18.02 6.87 23.65
CA GLY A 706 16.64 7.21 24.00
C GLY A 706 16.35 7.28 25.51
N LYS A 707 17.31 7.01 26.41
CA LYS A 707 17.15 7.30 27.83
C LYS A 707 17.75 8.68 28.16
N ASN A 708 17.04 9.47 28.97
CA ASN A 708 17.48 10.80 29.37
C ASN A 708 18.71 10.80 30.32
N LYS A 709 19.35 9.65 30.50
CA LYS A 709 20.53 9.49 31.33
C LYS A 709 21.78 9.49 30.44
N PRO A 710 22.67 10.50 30.60
CA PRO A 710 23.91 10.50 29.82
C PRO A 710 24.79 9.30 30.16
N PRO A 711 25.76 8.95 29.28
CA PRO A 711 26.73 7.91 29.55
C PRO A 711 27.46 8.15 30.87
N ASP A 712 27.54 7.13 31.72
CA ASP A 712 28.18 7.17 33.01
C ASP A 712 29.49 6.36 33.00
N ALA A 713 30.62 7.04 33.12
CA ALA A 713 31.92 6.40 33.19
C ALA A 713 32.07 5.49 34.42
N ASP A 714 31.38 5.81 35.55
CA ASP A 714 31.51 5.05 36.81
C ASP A 714 31.03 3.58 36.63
N GLY A 715 29.97 3.36 35.81
CA GLY A 715 29.52 2.01 35.49
C GLY A 715 30.55 1.15 34.78
N TYR A 716 31.39 1.74 33.92
CA TYR A 716 32.51 1.06 33.28
C TYR A 716 33.70 0.86 34.17
N LEU A 717 33.99 1.86 35.01
CA LEU A 717 35.17 1.88 35.89
C LEU A 717 34.98 1.14 37.21
N ARG A 718 33.73 0.92 37.60
CA ARG A 718 33.32 0.18 38.79
C ARG A 718 32.19 -0.80 38.48
N PRO A 719 32.44 -1.79 37.60
CA PRO A 719 31.40 -2.69 37.15
C PRO A 719 30.82 -3.56 38.27
N ASP A 720 31.50 -3.70 39.39
CA ASP A 720 31.06 -4.37 40.64
C ASP A 720 29.84 -3.70 41.25
N ARG A 721 29.64 -2.40 41.06
CA ARG A 721 28.47 -1.65 41.59
C ARG A 721 27.17 -1.90 40.83
N ASN A 722 27.22 -2.57 39.68
CA ASN A 722 26.04 -2.91 38.93
C ASN A 722 25.29 -4.07 39.63
N ARG A 723 23.96 -4.04 39.52
CA ARG A 723 23.12 -5.12 40.09
C ARG A 723 23.20 -6.36 39.18
N TRP A 724 24.09 -7.30 39.50
CA TRP A 724 24.22 -8.59 38.83
C TRP A 724 23.26 -9.63 39.40
N ARG A 725 22.82 -10.57 38.55
CA ARG A 725 22.00 -11.71 38.95
C ARG A 725 22.87 -12.81 39.57
N HIS A 726 24.07 -12.97 39.01
CA HIS A 726 25.04 -13.98 39.38
C HIS A 726 26.31 -13.31 39.95
N LEU A 727 26.39 -13.22 41.26
CA LEU A 727 27.48 -12.51 41.94
C LEU A 727 28.80 -13.30 41.89
N ASP A 728 28.76 -14.58 41.64
CA ASP A 728 29.88 -15.51 41.52
C ASP A 728 30.51 -15.54 40.13
N TRP A 729 29.83 -14.99 39.15
CA TRP A 729 30.32 -14.98 37.76
C TRP A 729 31.38 -13.88 37.56
N PRO A 730 32.41 -14.17 36.73
CA PRO A 730 33.42 -13.14 36.40
C PRO A 730 32.78 -11.93 35.70
N ILE A 731 33.32 -10.75 36.02
CA ILE A 731 32.83 -9.50 35.43
C ILE A 731 33.76 -9.05 34.30
N TYR A 732 33.18 -8.70 33.19
CA TYR A 732 33.88 -8.15 32.03
C TYR A 732 33.28 -6.80 31.64
N VAL A 733 34.15 -5.95 31.05
CA VAL A 733 33.74 -4.67 30.44
C VAL A 733 34.02 -4.75 28.95
N ALA A 734 32.95 -4.61 28.15
CA ALA A 734 32.98 -4.61 26.69
C ALA A 734 32.80 -3.19 26.16
N LEU A 735 33.75 -2.73 25.35
CA LEU A 735 33.71 -1.44 24.68
C LEU A 735 33.62 -1.68 23.18
N SER A 736 32.68 -1.02 22.49
CA SER A 736 32.51 -1.19 21.05
C SER A 736 32.46 0.12 20.29
N ARG A 737 32.70 0.05 18.99
CA ARG A 737 32.50 1.16 18.06
C ARG A 737 31.07 1.72 18.14
N GLY A 738 30.09 0.84 18.28
CA GLY A 738 28.69 1.24 18.42
C GLY A 738 28.39 2.01 19.70
N ASP A 739 29.10 1.74 20.84
CA ASP A 739 28.98 2.57 22.03
C ASP A 739 29.59 3.95 21.83
N ALA A 740 30.73 4.04 21.14
CA ALA A 740 31.34 5.30 20.77
C ALA A 740 30.39 6.12 19.87
N ALA A 741 29.78 5.50 18.89
CA ALA A 741 28.77 6.13 18.04
C ALA A 741 27.52 6.59 18.82
N ALA A 742 27.04 5.76 19.76
CA ALA A 742 25.90 6.12 20.62
C ALA A 742 26.22 7.32 21.51
N ALA A 743 27.38 7.34 22.16
CA ALA A 743 27.83 8.46 22.96
C ALA A 743 27.92 9.76 22.17
N ARG A 744 28.47 9.68 20.94
CA ARG A 744 28.56 10.81 20.02
C ARG A 744 27.19 11.27 19.56
N LEU A 745 26.41 10.42 18.88
CA LEU A 745 25.17 10.82 18.20
C LEU A 745 24.07 11.27 19.18
N PHE A 746 23.82 10.46 20.23
CA PHE A 746 22.66 10.68 21.09
C PHE A 746 22.92 11.57 22.28
N TYR A 747 24.20 11.68 22.71
CA TYR A 747 24.56 12.41 23.90
C TYR A 747 25.57 13.55 23.67
N ASN A 748 26.00 13.72 22.41
CA ASN A 748 27.02 14.72 22.02
C ASN A 748 28.32 14.62 22.86
N GLN A 749 28.78 13.39 23.12
CA GLN A 749 29.99 13.09 23.85
C GLN A 749 31.01 12.33 22.99
N PRO A 750 31.60 12.98 21.98
CA PRO A 750 32.67 12.34 21.17
C PRO A 750 33.85 11.98 22.04
N GLY A 751 34.47 10.82 21.79
CA GLY A 751 35.64 10.36 22.54
C GLY A 751 35.35 9.86 23.97
N PHE A 752 34.07 9.69 24.38
CA PHE A 752 33.71 9.14 25.69
C PHE A 752 34.32 7.75 25.90
N ILE A 753 34.17 6.84 24.96
CA ILE A 753 34.69 5.47 25.03
C ILE A 753 36.21 5.48 25.07
N ASP A 754 36.88 6.34 24.32
CA ASP A 754 38.36 6.46 24.34
C ASP A 754 38.87 6.93 25.70
N LYS A 755 38.16 7.88 26.35
CA LYS A 755 38.47 8.29 27.73
C LYS A 755 38.29 7.13 28.72
N VAL A 756 37.18 6.38 28.62
CA VAL A 756 36.93 5.17 29.43
C VAL A 756 38.02 4.14 29.21
N LYS A 757 38.42 3.87 27.99
CA LYS A 757 39.49 2.95 27.63
C LYS A 757 40.83 3.37 28.22
N THR A 758 41.16 4.67 28.13
CA THR A 758 42.37 5.26 28.70
C THR A 758 42.38 5.13 30.24
N GLU A 759 41.25 5.39 30.90
CA GLU A 759 41.18 5.24 32.37
C GLU A 759 41.26 3.78 32.80
N ILE A 760 40.64 2.85 32.08
CA ILE A 760 40.75 1.41 32.33
C ILE A 760 42.20 0.93 32.21
N SER A 761 42.93 1.37 31.18
CA SER A 761 44.30 0.94 30.94
C SER A 761 45.31 1.40 32.01
N ARG A 762 44.96 2.45 32.78
CA ARG A 762 45.75 2.92 33.94
C ARG A 762 45.49 2.14 35.21
N ARG A 763 44.48 1.25 35.24
CA ARG A 763 44.05 0.55 36.45
C ARG A 763 44.49 -0.91 36.42
N CYS A 764 45.18 -1.33 37.47
CA CYS A 764 45.69 -2.69 37.59
C CYS A 764 44.63 -3.77 37.77
N ASN A 765 43.38 -3.40 38.11
CA ASN A 765 42.29 -4.33 38.34
C ASN A 765 41.51 -4.67 37.04
N PHE A 766 41.97 -4.17 35.87
CA PHE A 766 41.47 -4.57 34.58
C PHE A 766 42.57 -5.31 33.78
N GLN A 767 42.20 -6.43 33.22
CA GLN A 767 43.05 -7.23 32.35
C GLN A 767 42.45 -7.23 30.92
N LEU A 768 43.20 -6.80 29.94
CA LEU A 768 42.83 -6.90 28.54
C LEU A 768 42.74 -8.39 28.15
N ILE A 769 41.58 -8.82 27.59
CA ILE A 769 41.35 -10.20 27.19
C ILE A 769 41.25 -10.32 25.67
N PHE A 770 40.60 -9.35 25.01
CA PHE A 770 40.46 -9.35 23.55
C PHE A 770 40.42 -7.91 23.05
N GLU A 771 41.05 -7.68 21.90
CA GLU A 771 41.02 -6.38 21.23
C GLU A 771 41.18 -6.56 19.72
N ASN A 772 40.32 -5.84 18.99
CA ASN A 772 40.48 -5.55 17.57
C ASN A 772 40.13 -4.07 17.32
N THR A 773 40.01 -3.64 16.06
CA THR A 773 39.80 -2.23 15.72
C THR A 773 38.52 -1.64 16.30
N ASP A 774 37.47 -2.44 16.42
CA ASP A 774 36.10 -1.97 16.76
C ASP A 774 35.56 -2.52 18.07
N PHE A 775 36.32 -3.42 18.73
CA PHE A 775 35.85 -4.07 19.96
C PHE A 775 37.02 -4.32 20.92
N THR A 776 36.78 -4.03 22.20
CA THR A 776 37.75 -4.30 23.26
C THR A 776 37.05 -4.91 24.46
N LEU A 777 37.63 -5.98 25.03
CA LEU A 777 37.09 -6.69 26.18
C LEU A 777 38.11 -6.73 27.30
N TYR A 778 37.71 -6.25 28.46
CA TYR A 778 38.51 -6.29 29.69
C TYR A 778 37.84 -7.21 30.72
N ARG A 779 38.63 -8.06 31.41
CA ARG A 779 38.19 -8.75 32.61
C ARG A 779 38.48 -7.85 33.83
N TRP A 780 37.46 -7.62 34.66
CA TRP A 780 37.63 -6.90 35.89
C TRP A 780 37.92 -7.85 37.07
N ARG A 781 38.80 -7.44 38.02
CA ARG A 781 39.10 -8.16 39.24
C ARG A 781 38.99 -7.23 40.43
N PRO A 782 38.53 -7.70 41.63
CA PRO A 782 38.37 -6.86 42.81
C PRO A 782 39.71 -6.30 43.30
N THR A 783 40.78 -7.03 43.14
CA THR A 783 42.15 -6.66 43.54
C THR A 783 43.10 -6.66 42.35
N CYS A 784 44.12 -5.88 42.42
CA CYS A 784 45.20 -5.91 41.43
C CYS A 784 45.87 -7.29 41.43
N ALA A 785 46.06 -7.87 40.24
CA ALA A 785 46.88 -9.09 40.14
C ALA A 785 48.27 -8.77 40.68
N PRO A 786 48.87 -9.60 41.58
CA PRO A 786 50.22 -9.42 41.95
C PRO A 786 51.08 -9.37 40.68
N ALA A 787 52.02 -8.41 40.60
CA ALA A 787 52.93 -8.39 39.49
C ALA A 787 53.59 -9.75 39.41
N ALA A 788 53.47 -10.43 38.23
CA ALA A 788 54.18 -11.68 37.99
C ALA A 788 55.61 -11.39 38.26
N SER A 789 56.17 -11.90 39.37
CA SER A 789 57.61 -11.82 39.63
C SER A 789 58.32 -12.41 38.43
N ALA A 790 59.06 -11.56 37.75
CA ALA A 790 60.07 -12.00 36.75
C ALA A 790 61.14 -12.73 37.54
N ALA A 791 60.86 -13.96 37.89
CA ALA A 791 61.82 -14.85 38.55
C ALA A 791 61.83 -16.18 37.77
N GLY A 792 62.93 -16.35 37.03
CA GLY A 792 63.42 -17.66 36.70
C GLY A 792 63.12 -18.19 35.28
N ALA A 793 63.86 -17.76 34.30
CA ALA A 793 64.41 -18.74 33.37
C ALA A 793 65.70 -19.30 33.94
N PRO A 794 65.92 -20.65 33.99
CA PRO A 794 67.24 -21.22 33.90
C PRO A 794 67.72 -21.31 32.43
#